data_72f5365f33a1f998ade128cece1f0332
#
_entry.id   72f5365f33a1f998ade128cece1f0332
#
_cell.length_a   1.000
_cell.length_b   1.000
_cell.length_c   1.000
_cell.angle_alpha   90.00
_cell.angle_beta   90.00
_cell.angle_gamma   90.00
#
_symmetry.space_group_name_H-M   'P 1'
#
loop_
_entity.id
_entity.type
_entity.pdbx_description
1 polymer ?
#
loop_
_entity_poly.entity_id
_entity_poly.type
_entity_poly.pdbx_seq_one_letter_code
_entity_poly.pdbx_strand_id
1 'polypeptide(L)'
;MDVPAVSYPLLETIASPADLRRLPPGKLTELAGELRQFLIHSVATRGGHFAAGLGTVELTIALHYVFNTPDDRLVWDVGHQAYPHKVLTGRRDKLHTIKQDAGLAPFPTRSESEYDTFGVGHSSTSISAALGMAVAAAQRGENRRVVAIIGDGALTAGMAFEALNHAGSLPADLLIVLNDNDMSISENVGALSNYLARALSGRMYSHLREGGKKVLKQMPTVWELARRSEEHLKGMVLPGTLFEEMGFNYIGPMDGHDVKALVNTLRNLQKLRGPQFLHVVTRKGKGYAPAEADPIKWHGPGPFDPASGMIFKEASTGPSYSQIFGKWLCDMAERDSNIVGITPAMREGSGLVEYSKRFPARYFDVAIAEQHAVTLAAGMAVEGLKPIVAIYSTFLQRAYDQLIHDVALQNLPVVFAVDRAGLVGSDGATHQGSYDLSFLRCIPNMTIMAPADENECRQMLYTGTTLNSPSVIRYPRGTGPGVPVAAEMTALTLGSAQLRREGRSGLAILAFGALVDSAQKIAERLDATIVNMRFVKPLDEKMVLSIASRHRAIITIEENAISGGAGSGVGELLTAAGLQVPLLHIGIPDRFIEHGTRDTCLARAGLDLAGLTAQVEQWWALQSQARKRSASSG
;
A
#
# COMPACT_ATOMS: atom_id res chain seq x y z
N MET A 1 6.27 33.57 3.36
CA MET A 1 5.05 34.27 3.80
C MET A 1 4.74 33.72 5.17
N ASP A 2 4.86 34.55 6.20
CA ASP A 2 4.43 34.18 7.55
C ASP A 2 2.92 34.00 7.55
N VAL A 3 2.47 32.76 7.59
CA VAL A 3 1.06 32.44 7.85
C VAL A 3 0.81 32.92 9.28
N PRO A 4 -0.20 33.75 9.56
CA PRO A 4 -0.52 34.15 10.92
C PRO A 4 -0.69 32.89 11.76
N ALA A 5 -0.07 32.86 12.95
CA ALA A 5 -0.16 31.73 13.86
C ALA A 5 -1.64 31.51 14.22
N VAL A 6 -2.25 30.52 13.61
CA VAL A 6 -3.63 30.14 13.95
C VAL A 6 -3.59 29.47 15.31
N SER A 7 -4.27 30.04 16.29
CA SER A 7 -4.34 29.48 17.65
C SER A 7 -5.47 28.45 17.72
N TYR A 8 -5.19 27.36 18.44
CA TYR A 8 -6.13 26.27 18.71
C TYR A 8 -6.24 26.06 20.23
N PRO A 9 -6.83 27.02 20.97
CA PRO A 9 -6.69 27.12 22.42
C PRO A 9 -7.15 25.87 23.16
N LEU A 10 -8.17 25.17 22.66
CA LEU A 10 -8.64 23.94 23.29
C LEU A 10 -7.74 22.74 22.93
N LEU A 11 -7.34 22.59 21.67
CA LEU A 11 -6.45 21.53 21.20
C LEU A 11 -5.07 21.65 21.84
N GLU A 12 -4.60 22.86 22.09
CA GLU A 12 -3.30 23.13 22.75
C GLU A 12 -3.25 22.60 24.18
N THR A 13 -4.39 22.44 24.85
CA THR A 13 -4.47 21.84 26.20
C THR A 13 -4.38 20.31 26.20
N ILE A 14 -4.45 19.68 25.04
CA ILE A 14 -4.47 18.22 24.90
C ILE A 14 -3.06 17.74 24.53
N ALA A 15 -2.31 17.24 25.49
CA ALA A 15 -1.02 16.57 25.28
C ALA A 15 -1.18 15.05 25.18
N SER A 16 -2.28 14.50 25.71
CA SER A 16 -2.53 13.05 25.76
C SER A 16 -4.02 12.74 25.79
N PRO A 17 -4.45 11.50 25.50
CA PRO A 17 -5.82 11.07 25.70
C PRO A 17 -6.33 11.23 27.13
N ALA A 18 -5.45 11.24 28.15
CA ALA A 18 -5.84 11.50 29.53
C ALA A 18 -6.35 12.93 29.72
N ASP A 19 -5.76 13.91 29.03
CA ASP A 19 -6.23 15.31 29.06
C ASP A 19 -7.57 15.45 28.33
N LEU A 20 -7.71 14.79 27.18
CA LEU A 20 -8.97 14.75 26.43
C LEU A 20 -10.12 14.23 27.30
N ARG A 21 -9.91 13.18 28.10
CA ARG A 21 -10.94 12.59 28.99
C ARG A 21 -11.36 13.53 30.13
N ARG A 22 -10.56 14.56 30.46
CA ARG A 22 -10.91 15.57 31.46
C ARG A 22 -11.82 16.67 30.91
N LEU A 23 -11.93 16.79 29.59
CA LEU A 23 -12.79 17.83 29.00
C LEU A 23 -14.28 17.58 29.29
N PRO A 24 -15.05 18.64 29.56
CA PRO A 24 -16.50 18.52 29.61
C PRO A 24 -17.06 18.04 28.25
N PRO A 25 -18.05 17.13 28.22
CA PRO A 25 -18.64 16.63 26.97
C PRO A 25 -19.12 17.72 26.01
N GLY A 26 -19.52 18.88 26.55
CA GLY A 26 -19.96 20.05 25.76
C GLY A 26 -18.86 20.66 24.89
N LYS A 27 -17.58 20.44 25.25
CA LYS A 27 -16.42 20.99 24.51
C LYS A 27 -15.93 20.11 23.36
N LEU A 28 -16.39 18.88 23.24
CA LEU A 28 -15.89 17.94 22.23
C LEU A 28 -16.18 18.38 20.77
N THR A 29 -17.30 19.07 20.54
CA THR A 29 -17.64 19.61 19.20
C THR A 29 -16.71 20.78 18.81
N GLU A 30 -16.37 21.63 19.77
CA GLU A 30 -15.41 22.72 19.58
C GLU A 30 -14.01 22.15 19.28
N LEU A 31 -13.56 21.17 20.07
CA LEU A 31 -12.31 20.46 19.84
C LEU A 31 -12.25 19.80 18.44
N ALA A 32 -13.35 19.20 17.97
CA ALA A 32 -13.41 18.62 16.62
C ALA A 32 -13.20 19.67 15.53
N GLY A 33 -13.75 20.89 15.73
CA GLY A 33 -13.52 22.03 14.85
C GLY A 33 -12.05 22.45 14.80
N GLU A 34 -11.42 22.63 15.97
CA GLU A 34 -10.00 23.01 16.06
C GLU A 34 -9.07 21.93 15.49
N LEU A 35 -9.28 20.67 15.83
CA LEU A 35 -8.49 19.55 15.32
C LEU A 35 -8.57 19.45 13.79
N ARG A 36 -9.76 19.67 13.22
CA ARG A 36 -9.93 19.66 11.76
C ARG A 36 -9.17 20.79 11.09
N GLN A 37 -9.26 22.01 11.61
CA GLN A 37 -8.51 23.16 11.07
C GLN A 37 -7.01 22.96 11.22
N PHE A 38 -6.55 22.42 12.35
CA PHE A 38 -5.15 22.08 12.56
C PHE A 38 -4.64 21.08 11.52
N LEU A 39 -5.42 20.02 11.21
CA LEU A 39 -5.06 19.03 10.17
C LEU A 39 -4.97 19.67 8.78
N ILE A 40 -5.93 20.55 8.43
CA ILE A 40 -5.93 21.25 7.14
C ILE A 40 -4.63 22.06 6.98
N HIS A 41 -4.29 22.89 7.97
CA HIS A 41 -3.08 23.71 7.92
C HIS A 41 -1.79 22.89 7.94
N SER A 42 -1.72 21.84 8.78
CA SER A 42 -0.52 21.01 8.91
C SER A 42 -0.22 20.22 7.62
N VAL A 43 -1.26 19.61 7.02
CA VAL A 43 -1.08 18.80 5.81
C VAL A 43 -0.86 19.69 4.57
N ALA A 44 -1.42 20.91 4.54
CA ALA A 44 -1.25 21.85 3.44
C ALA A 44 0.23 22.17 3.13
N THR A 45 1.08 22.19 4.14
CA THR A 45 2.50 22.56 3.99
C THR A 45 3.36 21.49 3.30
N ARG A 46 3.03 20.21 3.46
CA ARG A 46 3.88 19.08 3.03
C ARG A 46 3.15 18.00 2.24
N GLY A 47 1.82 18.03 2.22
CA GLY A 47 1.02 16.93 1.71
C GLY A 47 0.89 15.78 2.71
N GLY A 48 0.19 14.72 2.33
CA GLY A 48 -0.03 13.53 3.16
C GLY A 48 -1.42 12.92 2.95
N HIS A 49 -1.77 11.91 3.77
CA HIS A 49 -3.12 11.34 3.75
C HIS A 49 -4.10 12.35 4.39
N PHE A 50 -5.01 12.88 3.61
CA PHE A 50 -5.77 14.06 4.03
C PHE A 50 -7.26 13.82 4.20
N ALA A 51 -7.97 13.55 3.09
CA ALA A 51 -9.44 13.47 3.13
C ALA A 51 -9.98 12.42 4.10
N ALA A 52 -9.29 11.28 4.23
CA ALA A 52 -9.67 10.21 5.15
C ALA A 52 -9.53 10.64 6.62
N GLY A 53 -8.44 11.35 6.96
CA GLY A 53 -8.22 11.88 8.31
C GLY A 53 -9.26 12.91 8.73
N LEU A 54 -9.70 13.79 7.80
CA LEU A 54 -10.77 14.75 8.07
C LEU A 54 -12.12 14.06 8.34
N GLY A 55 -12.37 12.92 7.71
CA GLY A 55 -13.58 12.12 7.93
C GLY A 55 -13.67 11.46 9.30
N THR A 56 -12.52 11.21 9.97
CA THR A 56 -12.47 10.45 11.23
C THR A 56 -12.22 11.30 12.47
N VAL A 57 -12.29 12.63 12.38
CA VAL A 57 -11.99 13.54 13.50
C VAL A 57 -12.88 13.25 14.71
N GLU A 58 -14.20 13.28 14.55
CA GLU A 58 -15.16 13.06 15.63
C GLU A 58 -15.07 11.63 16.19
N LEU A 59 -14.93 10.65 15.30
CA LEU A 59 -14.76 9.24 15.69
C LEU A 59 -13.50 9.05 16.55
N THR A 60 -12.37 9.64 16.14
CA THR A 60 -11.11 9.55 16.88
C THR A 60 -11.20 10.19 18.27
N ILE A 61 -11.84 11.37 18.36
CA ILE A 61 -12.10 12.04 19.64
C ILE A 61 -12.97 11.13 20.53
N ALA A 62 -14.07 10.59 20.00
CA ALA A 62 -14.98 9.74 20.76
C ALA A 62 -14.31 8.47 21.27
N LEU A 63 -13.46 7.81 20.45
CA LEU A 63 -12.72 6.62 20.84
C LEU A 63 -11.76 6.92 21.98
N HIS A 64 -10.90 7.94 21.87
CA HIS A 64 -9.95 8.31 22.93
C HIS A 64 -10.60 8.91 24.18
N TYR A 65 -11.81 9.46 24.03
CA TYR A 65 -12.58 9.99 25.15
C TYR A 65 -13.24 8.89 25.99
N VAL A 66 -13.66 7.78 25.35
CA VAL A 66 -14.38 6.69 26.02
C VAL A 66 -13.43 5.60 26.50
N PHE A 67 -12.49 5.17 25.65
CA PHE A 67 -11.56 4.08 25.97
C PHE A 67 -10.32 4.60 26.69
N ASN A 68 -9.87 3.82 27.68
CA ASN A 68 -8.69 4.17 28.49
C ASN A 68 -7.38 3.78 27.78
N THR A 69 -7.12 4.43 26.62
CA THR A 69 -5.88 4.23 25.88
C THR A 69 -4.66 4.79 26.64
N PRO A 70 -3.48 4.15 26.60
CA PRO A 70 -3.11 3.01 25.76
C PRO A 70 -3.46 1.63 26.34
N ASP A 71 -4.01 1.53 27.56
CA ASP A 71 -4.37 0.26 28.17
C ASP A 71 -5.44 -0.48 27.33
N ASP A 72 -6.56 0.19 27.02
CA ASP A 72 -7.46 -0.25 25.96
C ASP A 72 -6.77 -0.09 24.60
N ARG A 73 -6.97 -1.04 23.70
CA ARG A 73 -6.27 -1.11 22.42
C ARG A 73 -7.13 -0.61 21.27
N LEU A 74 -6.59 0.35 20.49
CA LEU A 74 -7.17 0.78 19.23
C LEU A 74 -6.28 0.26 18.09
N VAL A 75 -6.86 -0.51 17.17
CA VAL A 75 -6.17 -1.05 15.99
C VAL A 75 -6.77 -0.41 14.75
N TRP A 76 -6.04 0.48 14.12
CA TRP A 76 -6.43 1.14 12.88
C TRP A 76 -6.16 0.23 11.68
N ASP A 77 -7.12 0.08 10.79
CA ASP A 77 -6.89 -0.60 9.51
C ASP A 77 -6.24 0.35 8.51
N VAL A 78 -5.24 -0.09 7.77
CA VAL A 78 -4.38 0.75 6.91
C VAL A 78 -3.65 1.85 7.68
N GLY A 79 -4.38 2.69 8.42
CA GLY A 79 -3.85 3.78 9.23
C GLY A 79 -3.69 5.12 8.52
N HIS A 80 -4.10 5.23 7.25
CA HIS A 80 -4.08 6.50 6.50
C HIS A 80 -5.05 7.55 7.06
N GLN A 81 -6.08 7.12 7.79
CA GLN A 81 -7.06 7.95 8.49
C GLN A 81 -6.65 8.35 9.92
N ALA A 82 -5.48 7.91 10.40
CA ALA A 82 -5.08 8.02 11.80
C ALA A 82 -4.29 9.31 12.14
N TYR A 83 -4.32 10.35 11.31
CA TYR A 83 -3.68 11.63 11.66
C TYR A 83 -4.30 12.31 12.88
N PRO A 84 -5.65 12.34 13.06
CA PRO A 84 -6.25 12.79 14.31
C PRO A 84 -5.76 12.02 15.53
N HIS A 85 -5.56 10.70 15.41
CA HIS A 85 -5.00 9.85 16.46
C HIS A 85 -3.59 10.28 16.84
N LYS A 86 -2.70 10.54 15.85
CA LYS A 86 -1.34 11.04 16.14
C LYS A 86 -1.35 12.38 16.87
N VAL A 87 -2.23 13.30 16.48
CA VAL A 87 -2.38 14.60 17.14
C VAL A 87 -2.80 14.45 18.60
N LEU A 88 -3.84 13.65 18.88
CA LEU A 88 -4.39 13.47 20.22
C LEU A 88 -3.51 12.60 21.14
N THR A 89 -2.49 11.97 20.60
CA THR A 89 -1.54 11.10 21.34
C THR A 89 -0.14 11.69 21.43
N GLY A 90 -0.04 13.02 21.54
CA GLY A 90 1.19 13.73 21.89
C GLY A 90 2.12 14.04 20.71
N ARG A 91 1.67 13.84 19.47
CA ARG A 91 2.50 14.09 18.27
C ARG A 91 2.05 15.33 17.48
N ARG A 92 1.19 16.18 18.07
CA ARG A 92 0.66 17.40 17.45
C ARG A 92 1.77 18.28 16.89
N ASP A 93 2.75 18.62 17.70
CA ASP A 93 3.80 19.60 17.36
C ASP A 93 4.76 19.06 16.28
N LYS A 94 4.78 17.74 16.08
CA LYS A 94 5.58 17.07 15.06
C LYS A 94 4.80 16.72 13.78
N LEU A 95 3.49 16.98 13.71
CA LEU A 95 2.68 16.53 12.57
C LEU A 95 3.17 17.12 11.24
N HIS A 96 3.75 18.31 11.25
CA HIS A 96 4.35 18.95 10.07
C HIS A 96 5.53 18.16 9.47
N THR A 97 6.09 17.18 10.21
CA THR A 97 7.18 16.30 9.74
C THR A 97 6.69 14.96 9.17
N ILE A 98 5.36 14.76 9.10
CA ILE A 98 4.81 13.48 8.65
C ILE A 98 5.26 13.13 7.25
N LYS A 99 5.65 11.85 7.02
CA LYS A 99 6.18 11.32 5.76
C LYS A 99 7.54 11.93 5.34
N GLN A 100 8.11 12.81 6.16
CA GLN A 100 9.43 13.39 5.91
C GLN A 100 10.53 12.51 6.50
N ASP A 101 11.74 12.68 5.99
CA ASP A 101 12.93 12.03 6.52
C ASP A 101 13.11 12.31 8.01
N ALA A 102 13.35 11.28 8.82
CA ALA A 102 13.43 11.34 10.28
C ALA A 102 12.21 11.99 10.98
N GLY A 103 11.09 12.16 10.27
CA GLY A 103 9.84 12.70 10.79
C GLY A 103 8.88 11.61 11.25
N LEU A 104 7.61 11.99 11.46
CA LEU A 104 6.57 11.04 11.82
C LEU A 104 6.27 10.07 10.67
N ALA A 105 6.09 8.80 11.02
CA ALA A 105 5.69 7.75 10.09
C ALA A 105 4.31 8.04 9.47
N PRO A 106 4.08 7.64 8.20
CA PRO A 106 2.80 7.86 7.50
C PRO A 106 1.62 7.14 8.15
N PHE A 107 1.91 6.03 8.84
CA PHE A 107 0.93 5.16 9.48
C PHE A 107 1.27 4.96 10.96
N PRO A 108 0.33 4.47 11.79
CA PRO A 108 0.64 4.02 13.14
C PRO A 108 1.76 2.99 13.16
N THR A 109 2.75 3.21 14.03
CA THR A 109 3.95 2.37 14.15
C THR A 109 4.33 2.21 15.61
N ARG A 110 4.45 0.97 16.09
CA ARG A 110 4.72 0.65 17.51
C ARG A 110 5.98 1.29 18.08
N SER A 111 6.99 1.51 17.26
CA SER A 111 8.24 2.18 17.67
C SER A 111 8.08 3.69 17.84
N GLU A 112 7.00 4.30 17.32
CA GLU A 112 6.77 5.74 17.38
C GLU A 112 5.97 6.16 18.64
N SER A 113 5.04 5.33 19.09
CA SER A 113 4.15 5.66 20.22
C SER A 113 3.58 4.41 20.88
N GLU A 114 3.42 4.45 22.21
CA GLU A 114 2.71 3.42 22.98
C GLU A 114 1.21 3.30 22.60
N TYR A 115 0.64 4.36 22.03
CA TYR A 115 -0.73 4.39 21.54
C TYR A 115 -0.89 3.69 20.18
N ASP A 116 0.19 3.46 19.45
CA ASP A 116 0.21 2.74 18.18
C ASP A 116 0.33 1.23 18.49
N THR A 117 -0.77 0.62 18.89
CA THR A 117 -0.80 -0.75 19.44
C THR A 117 -0.41 -1.83 18.43
N PHE A 118 -0.57 -1.55 17.14
CA PHE A 118 -0.21 -2.43 16.04
C PHE A 118 0.34 -1.61 14.87
N GLY A 119 1.44 -2.05 14.25
CA GLY A 119 2.00 -1.44 13.05
C GLY A 119 1.13 -1.78 11.84
N VAL A 120 0.77 -0.76 11.06
CA VAL A 120 -0.16 -0.90 9.93
C VAL A 120 0.38 -0.22 8.67
N GLY A 121 -0.31 -0.37 7.56
CA GLY A 121 0.05 0.15 6.24
C GLY A 121 -0.71 -0.58 5.14
N HIS A 122 -0.74 -1.91 5.18
CA HIS A 122 -1.62 -2.73 4.36
C HIS A 122 -3.00 -2.85 5.00
N SER A 123 -4.03 -2.99 4.17
CA SER A 123 -5.43 -3.06 4.61
C SER A 123 -5.80 -4.41 5.22
N SER A 124 -6.95 -4.43 5.89
CA SER A 124 -7.72 -5.64 6.22
C SER A 124 -7.10 -6.55 7.29
N THR A 125 -6.13 -6.03 8.05
CA THR A 125 -5.43 -6.77 9.12
C THR A 125 -5.97 -6.46 10.50
N SER A 126 -6.71 -5.36 10.66
CA SER A 126 -7.10 -4.83 11.97
C SER A 126 -7.97 -5.77 12.78
N ILE A 127 -8.95 -6.43 12.16
CA ILE A 127 -9.88 -7.34 12.87
C ILE A 127 -9.10 -8.54 13.41
N SER A 128 -8.26 -9.18 12.60
CA SER A 128 -7.44 -10.33 13.04
C SER A 128 -6.49 -9.93 14.17
N ALA A 129 -5.80 -8.79 14.05
CA ALA A 129 -4.88 -8.32 15.08
C ALA A 129 -5.62 -7.99 16.39
N ALA A 130 -6.75 -7.30 16.30
CA ALA A 130 -7.58 -6.95 17.44
C ALA A 130 -8.18 -8.20 18.12
N LEU A 131 -8.65 -9.17 17.33
CA LEU A 131 -9.13 -10.46 17.86
C LEU A 131 -8.03 -11.17 18.64
N GLY A 132 -6.81 -11.25 18.10
CA GLY A 132 -5.67 -11.83 18.80
C GLY A 132 -5.36 -11.13 20.12
N MET A 133 -5.46 -9.79 20.16
CA MET A 133 -5.29 -9.02 21.40
C MET A 133 -6.41 -9.27 22.41
N ALA A 134 -7.67 -9.36 21.96
CA ALA A 134 -8.82 -9.64 22.81
C ALA A 134 -8.73 -11.06 23.42
N VAL A 135 -8.36 -12.04 22.64
CA VAL A 135 -8.14 -13.43 23.09
C VAL A 135 -6.99 -13.47 24.13
N ALA A 136 -5.88 -12.78 23.86
CA ALA A 136 -4.76 -12.73 24.78
C ALA A 136 -5.12 -12.05 26.11
N ALA A 137 -5.90 -10.98 26.09
CA ALA A 137 -6.42 -10.32 27.29
C ALA A 137 -7.31 -11.26 28.10
N ALA A 138 -8.24 -11.96 27.44
CA ALA A 138 -9.12 -12.93 28.09
C ALA A 138 -8.34 -14.08 28.75
N GLN A 139 -7.32 -14.64 28.07
CA GLN A 139 -6.45 -15.69 28.61
C GLN A 139 -5.67 -15.26 29.86
N ARG A 140 -5.36 -13.96 29.97
CA ARG A 140 -4.66 -13.39 31.13
C ARG A 140 -5.60 -12.88 32.22
N GLY A 141 -6.92 -12.97 32.03
CA GLY A 141 -7.91 -12.40 32.94
C GLY A 141 -7.88 -10.86 32.98
N GLU A 142 -7.35 -10.19 31.96
CA GLU A 142 -7.32 -8.74 31.83
C GLU A 142 -8.68 -8.19 31.41
N ASN A 143 -9.13 -7.10 32.02
CA ASN A 143 -10.38 -6.44 31.65
C ASN A 143 -10.14 -5.31 30.61
N ARG A 144 -9.34 -5.62 29.61
CA ARG A 144 -8.94 -4.68 28.55
C ARG A 144 -9.96 -4.73 27.42
N ARG A 145 -10.29 -3.56 26.88
CA ARG A 145 -11.11 -3.44 25.66
C ARG A 145 -10.22 -3.36 24.43
N VAL A 146 -10.65 -4.01 23.37
CA VAL A 146 -9.95 -3.99 22.08
C VAL A 146 -10.92 -3.55 20.99
N VAL A 147 -10.50 -2.56 20.21
CA VAL A 147 -11.31 -1.94 19.15
C VAL A 147 -10.54 -2.01 17.83
N ALA A 148 -11.14 -2.62 16.81
CA ALA A 148 -10.67 -2.55 15.43
C ALA A 148 -11.42 -1.47 14.68
N ILE A 149 -10.73 -0.56 14.00
CA ILE A 149 -11.32 0.50 13.18
C ILE A 149 -10.99 0.19 11.72
N ILE A 150 -12.00 -0.22 10.95
CA ILE A 150 -11.83 -0.65 9.56
C ILE A 150 -12.71 0.20 8.62
N GLY A 151 -12.16 0.55 7.46
CA GLY A 151 -12.92 1.20 6.39
C GLY A 151 -13.71 0.19 5.56
N ASP A 152 -14.79 0.65 4.92
CA ASP A 152 -15.65 -0.12 4.03
C ASP A 152 -14.87 -0.76 2.87
N GLY A 153 -13.92 -0.04 2.24
CA GLY A 153 -13.03 -0.61 1.22
C GLY A 153 -12.15 -1.74 1.77
N ALA A 154 -11.57 -1.58 2.96
CA ALA A 154 -10.74 -2.61 3.57
C ALA A 154 -11.54 -3.84 4.03
N LEU A 155 -12.84 -3.68 4.31
CA LEU A 155 -13.72 -4.77 4.66
C LEU A 155 -13.99 -5.73 3.48
N THR A 156 -13.70 -5.33 2.25
CA THR A 156 -13.93 -6.18 1.06
C THR A 156 -12.94 -7.32 0.90
N ALA A 157 -11.80 -7.31 1.59
CA ALA A 157 -10.78 -8.35 1.48
C ALA A 157 -11.18 -9.65 2.19
N GLY A 158 -10.76 -10.78 1.63
CA GLY A 158 -11.04 -12.12 2.18
C GLY A 158 -10.60 -12.26 3.63
N MET A 159 -9.41 -11.78 3.99
CA MET A 159 -8.88 -11.84 5.36
C MET A 159 -9.79 -11.12 6.39
N ALA A 160 -10.46 -10.02 6.01
CA ALA A 160 -11.42 -9.37 6.88
C ALA A 160 -12.64 -10.25 7.13
N PHE A 161 -13.15 -10.94 6.10
CA PHE A 161 -14.25 -11.89 6.23
C PHE A 161 -13.86 -13.13 7.04
N GLU A 162 -12.66 -13.68 6.85
CA GLU A 162 -12.12 -14.78 7.67
C GLU A 162 -12.08 -14.38 9.14
N ALA A 163 -11.61 -13.17 9.43
CA ALA A 163 -11.54 -12.64 10.78
C ALA A 163 -12.92 -12.41 11.40
N LEU A 164 -13.89 -11.90 10.63
CA LEU A 164 -15.29 -11.75 11.06
C LEU A 164 -15.90 -13.11 11.38
N ASN A 165 -15.77 -14.08 10.48
CA ASN A 165 -16.29 -15.43 10.67
C ASN A 165 -15.75 -16.07 11.96
N HIS A 166 -14.43 -15.94 12.21
CA HIS A 166 -13.82 -16.47 13.43
C HIS A 166 -14.24 -15.69 14.68
N ALA A 167 -14.23 -14.35 14.63
CA ALA A 167 -14.56 -13.50 15.77
C ALA A 167 -16.01 -13.70 16.25
N GLY A 168 -16.96 -13.87 15.32
CA GLY A 168 -18.36 -14.09 15.66
C GLY A 168 -18.63 -15.42 16.39
N SER A 169 -17.75 -16.41 16.23
CA SER A 169 -17.84 -17.70 16.91
C SER A 169 -17.21 -17.71 18.32
N LEU A 170 -16.53 -16.64 18.72
CA LEU A 170 -15.78 -16.56 19.98
C LEU A 170 -16.46 -15.60 20.98
N PRO A 171 -16.41 -15.89 22.29
CA PRO A 171 -16.88 -14.97 23.32
C PRO A 171 -15.84 -13.87 23.62
N ALA A 172 -15.24 -13.31 22.56
CA ALA A 172 -14.19 -12.30 22.69
C ALA A 172 -14.78 -10.89 22.85
N ASP A 173 -14.28 -10.12 23.80
CA ASP A 173 -14.65 -8.72 24.01
C ASP A 173 -13.98 -7.83 22.96
N LEU A 174 -14.48 -7.91 21.73
CA LEU A 174 -14.01 -7.20 20.56
C LEU A 174 -15.09 -6.23 20.04
N LEU A 175 -14.72 -4.97 19.85
CA LEU A 175 -15.54 -4.01 19.12
C LEU A 175 -14.93 -3.77 17.74
N ILE A 176 -15.71 -4.02 16.70
CA ILE A 176 -15.37 -3.63 15.33
C ILE A 176 -16.12 -2.35 15.00
N VAL A 177 -15.41 -1.31 14.60
CA VAL A 177 -15.98 -0.05 14.12
C VAL A 177 -15.79 0.01 12.62
N LEU A 178 -16.87 -0.18 11.87
CA LEU A 178 -16.90 0.06 10.43
C LEU A 178 -17.04 1.57 10.19
N ASN A 179 -16.03 2.17 9.60
CA ASN A 179 -16.05 3.55 9.11
C ASN A 179 -16.46 3.55 7.64
N ASP A 180 -17.76 3.67 7.40
CA ASP A 180 -18.35 3.64 6.07
C ASP A 180 -18.40 5.07 5.48
N ASN A 181 -17.74 5.27 4.35
CA ASN A 181 -17.76 6.54 3.62
C ASN A 181 -17.98 6.35 2.11
N ASP A 182 -18.41 5.14 1.71
CA ASP A 182 -18.69 4.72 0.34
C ASP A 182 -17.48 4.86 -0.62
N MET A 183 -16.26 4.81 -0.06
CA MET A 183 -15.03 5.03 -0.83
C MET A 183 -13.84 4.26 -0.25
N SER A 184 -13.08 3.62 -1.15
CA SER A 184 -11.70 3.23 -0.92
C SER A 184 -10.72 4.34 -1.37
N ILE A 185 -9.69 4.04 -2.17
CA ILE A 185 -8.91 5.05 -2.90
C ILE A 185 -9.76 5.64 -4.03
N SER A 186 -10.52 4.79 -4.75
CA SER A 186 -11.56 5.13 -5.71
C SER A 186 -12.96 4.84 -5.11
N GLU A 187 -14.02 5.02 -5.89
CA GLU A 187 -15.36 4.55 -5.52
C GLU A 187 -15.35 3.06 -5.24
N ASN A 188 -16.04 2.61 -4.22
CA ASN A 188 -16.10 1.21 -3.87
C ASN A 188 -16.84 0.41 -4.94
N VAL A 189 -16.34 -0.78 -5.21
CA VAL A 189 -16.94 -1.73 -6.15
C VAL A 189 -17.38 -3.01 -5.43
N GLY A 190 -18.36 -3.69 -6.01
CA GLY A 190 -18.81 -5.01 -5.56
C GLY A 190 -20.11 -5.04 -4.77
N ALA A 191 -20.59 -6.25 -4.49
CA ALA A 191 -21.91 -6.48 -3.88
C ALA A 191 -21.99 -6.00 -2.44
N LEU A 192 -20.90 -6.04 -1.68
CA LEU A 192 -20.86 -5.56 -0.30
C LEU A 192 -21.06 -4.05 -0.24
N SER A 193 -20.41 -3.28 -1.10
CA SER A 193 -20.62 -1.84 -1.21
C SER A 193 -22.08 -1.52 -1.52
N ASN A 194 -22.68 -2.21 -2.49
CA ASN A 194 -24.10 -2.08 -2.81
C ASN A 194 -25.02 -2.47 -1.63
N TYR A 195 -24.62 -3.42 -0.81
CA TYR A 195 -25.35 -3.82 0.38
C TYR A 195 -25.31 -2.71 1.44
N LEU A 196 -24.12 -2.15 1.72
CA LEU A 196 -23.96 -1.04 2.67
C LEU A 196 -24.67 0.23 2.18
N ALA A 197 -24.56 0.58 0.90
CA ALA A 197 -25.26 1.73 0.31
C ALA A 197 -26.80 1.62 0.40
N ARG A 198 -27.36 0.41 0.23
CA ARG A 198 -28.79 0.15 0.47
C ARG A 198 -29.17 0.33 1.93
N ALA A 199 -28.26 0.02 2.84
CA ALA A 199 -28.39 0.28 4.25
C ALA A 199 -28.62 1.78 4.55
N LEU A 200 -27.88 2.62 3.85
CA LEU A 200 -27.91 4.07 4.01
C LEU A 200 -29.12 4.73 3.32
N SER A 201 -29.58 4.18 2.20
CA SER A 201 -30.68 4.72 1.41
C SER A 201 -32.08 4.38 1.94
N GLY A 202 -32.19 3.46 2.90
CA GLY A 202 -33.46 3.03 3.47
C GLY A 202 -34.19 4.14 4.25
N ARG A 203 -35.55 4.12 4.22
CA ARG A 203 -36.39 5.08 4.96
C ARG A 203 -36.06 5.19 6.45
N MET A 204 -35.42 4.16 7.02
CA MET A 204 -35.03 4.13 8.43
C MET A 204 -33.89 5.10 8.75
N TYR A 205 -32.93 5.32 7.82
CA TYR A 205 -31.87 6.32 8.01
C TYR A 205 -32.42 7.75 7.99
N SER A 206 -33.39 8.06 7.12
CA SER A 206 -34.03 9.37 7.10
C SER A 206 -34.84 9.66 8.39
N HIS A 207 -35.48 8.63 8.96
CA HIS A 207 -36.19 8.77 10.24
C HIS A 207 -35.25 8.90 11.46
N LEU A 208 -34.11 8.23 11.45
CA LEU A 208 -33.06 8.38 12.49
C LEU A 208 -32.42 9.77 12.46
N ARG A 209 -32.22 10.33 11.26
CA ARG A 209 -31.72 11.71 11.10
C ARG A 209 -32.70 12.77 11.55
N GLU A 210 -34.01 12.56 11.35
CA GLU A 210 -35.07 13.49 11.76
C GLU A 210 -35.64 13.22 13.16
N GLY A 211 -35.60 11.94 13.62
CA GLY A 211 -36.28 11.50 14.86
C GLY A 211 -35.38 11.30 16.08
N GLY A 212 -34.07 11.39 15.94
CA GLY A 212 -33.10 11.08 17.02
C GLY A 212 -33.19 11.94 18.29
N LYS A 213 -34.06 12.93 18.34
CA LYS A 213 -34.28 13.76 19.52
C LYS A 213 -35.39 13.29 20.46
N LYS A 214 -36.23 12.31 20.08
CA LYS A 214 -37.44 11.96 20.89
C LYS A 214 -37.56 10.49 21.34
N VAL A 215 -36.87 9.52 20.76
CA VAL A 215 -37.22 8.10 21.01
C VAL A 215 -36.32 7.37 22.04
N LEU A 216 -35.15 7.88 22.35
CA LEU A 216 -34.21 7.20 23.27
C LEU A 216 -34.54 7.32 24.78
N LYS A 217 -35.67 7.83 25.16
CA LYS A 217 -36.02 8.02 26.57
C LYS A 217 -36.98 6.99 27.19
N GLN A 218 -37.59 6.11 26.44
CA GLN A 218 -38.52 5.13 27.02
C GLN A 218 -38.51 3.80 26.24
N MET A 219 -38.25 2.71 26.94
CA MET A 219 -38.60 1.30 26.71
C MET A 219 -37.51 0.29 26.32
N PRO A 220 -36.99 -0.48 27.28
CA PRO A 220 -36.23 -1.71 27.02
C PRO A 220 -37.09 -2.92 26.58
N THR A 221 -38.38 -2.95 26.95
CA THR A 221 -39.24 -4.13 26.77
C THR A 221 -39.96 -4.24 25.42
N VAL A 222 -40.12 -3.12 24.71
CA VAL A 222 -40.77 -3.10 23.38
C VAL A 222 -39.81 -3.51 22.27
N TRP A 223 -38.52 -3.37 22.49
CA TRP A 223 -37.48 -3.79 21.55
C TRP A 223 -37.42 -5.33 21.38
N GLU A 224 -37.52 -6.12 22.47
CA GLU A 224 -37.56 -7.59 22.39
C GLU A 224 -38.82 -8.11 21.72
N LEU A 225 -39.97 -7.42 21.89
CA LEU A 225 -41.24 -7.83 21.28
C LEU A 225 -41.27 -7.44 19.78
N ALA A 226 -40.73 -6.32 19.40
CA ALA A 226 -40.60 -5.90 18.00
C ALA A 226 -39.65 -6.82 17.22
N ARG A 227 -38.54 -7.23 17.82
CA ARG A 227 -37.58 -8.19 17.23
C ARG A 227 -38.23 -9.55 16.91
N ARG A 228 -39.14 -10.06 17.73
CA ARG A 228 -39.84 -11.35 17.49
C ARG A 228 -40.99 -11.26 16.48
N SER A 229 -41.60 -10.10 16.29
CA SER A 229 -42.64 -9.89 15.26
C SER A 229 -42.08 -9.54 13.88
N GLU A 230 -40.83 -9.04 13.76
CA GLU A 230 -40.17 -8.75 12.50
C GLU A 230 -39.63 -9.98 11.78
N GLU A 231 -39.41 -11.11 12.46
CA GLU A 231 -39.05 -12.40 11.83
C GLU A 231 -40.09 -12.90 10.80
N HIS A 232 -41.29 -12.33 10.77
CA HIS A 232 -42.34 -12.69 9.83
C HIS A 232 -42.59 -11.73 8.66
N LEU A 233 -41.90 -10.57 8.59
CA LEU A 233 -41.94 -9.67 7.45
C LEU A 233 -40.78 -9.99 6.47
N LYS A 234 -40.86 -11.16 5.85
CA LYS A 234 -39.97 -11.58 4.76
C LYS A 234 -40.01 -10.57 3.62
N GLY A 235 -38.94 -9.81 3.43
CA GLY A 235 -38.76 -8.96 2.27
C GLY A 235 -37.86 -7.74 2.43
N MET A 236 -37.54 -7.32 3.65
CA MET A 236 -36.57 -6.23 3.87
C MET A 236 -35.27 -6.80 4.43
N VAL A 237 -34.23 -6.86 3.59
CA VAL A 237 -32.87 -7.12 4.04
C VAL A 237 -32.43 -5.89 4.85
N LEU A 238 -32.43 -6.00 6.18
CA LEU A 238 -31.90 -4.97 7.07
C LEU A 238 -30.36 -4.98 7.00
N PRO A 239 -29.72 -3.81 7.07
CA PRO A 239 -28.26 -3.72 6.95
C PRO A 239 -27.43 -4.51 7.97
N GLY A 240 -28.02 -4.82 9.13
CA GLY A 240 -27.39 -5.57 10.20
C GLY A 240 -27.40 -7.09 10.02
N THR A 241 -28.30 -7.62 9.18
CA THR A 241 -28.60 -9.07 9.12
C THR A 241 -27.36 -9.90 8.86
N LEU A 242 -26.47 -9.49 7.95
CA LEU A 242 -25.24 -10.22 7.65
C LEU A 242 -24.33 -10.37 8.86
N PHE A 243 -24.10 -9.28 9.59
CA PHE A 243 -23.21 -9.28 10.76
C PHE A 243 -23.85 -9.95 11.97
N GLU A 244 -25.17 -9.84 12.12
CA GLU A 244 -25.93 -10.52 13.17
C GLU A 244 -25.93 -12.02 12.96
N GLU A 245 -26.13 -12.51 11.74
CA GLU A 245 -26.01 -13.92 11.38
C GLU A 245 -24.58 -14.46 11.58
N MET A 246 -23.56 -13.62 11.46
CA MET A 246 -22.18 -13.96 11.79
C MET A 246 -21.92 -13.94 13.32
N GLY A 247 -22.90 -13.62 14.16
CA GLY A 247 -22.78 -13.66 15.62
C GLY A 247 -22.40 -12.34 16.29
N PHE A 248 -22.42 -11.21 15.58
CA PHE A 248 -22.14 -9.90 16.16
C PHE A 248 -23.41 -9.22 16.69
N ASN A 249 -23.25 -8.49 17.79
CA ASN A 249 -24.24 -7.47 18.17
C ASN A 249 -24.03 -6.24 17.31
N TYR A 250 -24.86 -6.07 16.27
CA TYR A 250 -24.77 -4.96 15.31
C TYR A 250 -25.52 -3.72 15.81
N ILE A 251 -24.84 -2.56 15.72
CA ILE A 251 -25.37 -1.25 16.05
C ILE A 251 -25.08 -0.28 14.91
N GLY A 252 -26.08 0.42 14.45
CA GLY A 252 -25.97 1.41 13.40
C GLY A 252 -26.94 1.19 12.23
N PRO A 253 -26.75 1.90 11.09
CA PRO A 253 -25.74 2.93 10.88
C PRO A 253 -26.01 4.21 11.69
N MET A 254 -24.94 4.90 12.12
CA MET A 254 -25.04 6.16 12.84
C MET A 254 -24.15 7.26 12.24
N ASP A 255 -24.51 8.53 12.48
CA ASP A 255 -23.73 9.66 12.00
C ASP A 255 -22.38 9.75 12.72
N GLY A 256 -21.30 9.56 11.97
CA GLY A 256 -19.92 9.63 12.45
C GLY A 256 -19.42 11.05 12.73
N HIS A 257 -20.20 12.08 12.42
CA HIS A 257 -19.88 13.47 12.70
C HIS A 257 -20.64 14.05 13.91
N ASP A 258 -21.49 13.26 14.57
CA ASP A 258 -22.06 13.60 15.87
C ASP A 258 -21.21 12.99 17.00
N VAL A 259 -20.21 13.74 17.45
CA VAL A 259 -19.30 13.30 18.53
C VAL A 259 -20.03 12.97 19.83
N LYS A 260 -21.17 13.63 20.13
CA LYS A 260 -21.96 13.37 21.36
C LYS A 260 -22.70 12.05 21.26
N ALA A 261 -23.31 11.78 20.11
CA ALA A 261 -23.98 10.51 19.84
C ALA A 261 -22.95 9.35 19.87
N LEU A 262 -21.79 9.52 19.23
CA LEU A 262 -20.70 8.56 19.26
C LEU A 262 -20.24 8.23 20.68
N VAL A 263 -19.96 9.24 21.51
CA VAL A 263 -19.53 9.06 22.91
C VAL A 263 -20.59 8.29 23.72
N ASN A 264 -21.86 8.64 23.56
CA ASN A 264 -22.93 7.95 24.29
C ASN A 264 -23.06 6.49 23.86
N THR A 265 -23.01 6.22 22.56
CA THR A 265 -23.07 4.85 22.01
C THR A 265 -21.87 4.04 22.45
N LEU A 266 -20.65 4.54 22.31
CA LEU A 266 -19.43 3.83 22.73
C LEU A 266 -19.42 3.53 24.24
N ARG A 267 -19.89 4.45 25.10
CA ARG A 267 -20.05 4.21 26.54
C ARG A 267 -21.04 3.07 26.86
N ASN A 268 -22.09 2.94 26.06
CA ASN A 268 -23.05 1.84 26.22
C ASN A 268 -22.43 0.51 25.75
N LEU A 269 -21.75 0.52 24.60
CA LEU A 269 -21.05 -0.63 24.06
C LEU A 269 -19.93 -1.15 25.00
N GLN A 270 -19.23 -0.23 25.66
CA GLN A 270 -18.19 -0.59 26.64
C GLN A 270 -18.71 -1.45 27.80
N LYS A 271 -20.00 -1.38 28.11
CA LYS A 271 -20.65 -2.19 29.17
C LYS A 271 -21.05 -3.57 28.71
N LEU A 272 -21.13 -3.81 27.40
CA LEU A 272 -21.53 -5.08 26.82
C LEU A 272 -20.32 -6.03 26.72
N ARG A 273 -20.61 -7.31 26.60
CA ARG A 273 -19.61 -8.37 26.42
C ARG A 273 -19.83 -9.09 25.10
N GLY A 274 -18.79 -9.78 24.63
CA GLY A 274 -18.81 -10.50 23.36
C GLY A 274 -18.56 -9.62 22.15
N PRO A 275 -18.61 -10.19 20.93
CA PRO A 275 -18.27 -9.49 19.70
C PRO A 275 -19.34 -8.47 19.32
N GLN A 276 -18.92 -7.25 19.06
CA GLN A 276 -19.78 -6.11 18.74
C GLN A 276 -19.35 -5.48 17.42
N PHE A 277 -20.32 -4.99 16.66
CA PHE A 277 -20.10 -4.34 15.38
C PHE A 277 -20.82 -2.99 15.33
N LEU A 278 -20.08 -1.90 15.32
CA LEU A 278 -20.59 -0.55 15.22
C LEU A 278 -20.40 -0.01 13.79
N HIS A 279 -21.50 0.29 13.12
CA HIS A 279 -21.48 0.89 11.79
C HIS A 279 -21.60 2.41 11.90
N VAL A 280 -20.55 3.12 11.49
CA VAL A 280 -20.44 4.57 11.55
C VAL A 280 -20.32 5.12 10.12
N VAL A 281 -21.18 6.08 9.78
CA VAL A 281 -21.18 6.72 8.46
C VAL A 281 -20.44 8.05 8.55
N THR A 282 -19.40 8.21 7.73
CA THR A 282 -18.58 9.42 7.68
C THR A 282 -18.51 9.98 6.26
N ARG A 283 -17.92 11.15 6.11
CA ARG A 283 -17.68 11.78 4.81
C ARG A 283 -16.19 12.11 4.68
N LYS A 284 -15.53 11.56 3.67
CA LYS A 284 -14.17 11.94 3.32
C LYS A 284 -14.06 13.43 3.03
N GLY A 285 -13.02 14.07 3.53
CA GLY A 285 -12.80 15.49 3.33
C GLY A 285 -13.68 16.41 4.18
N LYS A 286 -14.44 15.90 5.15
CA LYS A 286 -15.39 16.65 5.97
C LYS A 286 -14.84 17.97 6.49
N GLY A 287 -15.57 19.06 6.18
CA GLY A 287 -15.22 20.42 6.60
C GLY A 287 -14.15 21.12 5.74
N TYR A 288 -13.76 20.51 4.61
CA TYR A 288 -12.94 21.14 3.58
C TYR A 288 -13.56 20.95 2.20
N ALA A 289 -14.26 21.96 1.70
CA ALA A 289 -15.09 21.88 0.50
C ALA A 289 -14.38 21.26 -0.74
N PRO A 290 -13.11 21.61 -1.06
CA PRO A 290 -12.40 20.96 -2.18
C PRO A 290 -12.24 19.43 -2.00
N ALA A 291 -11.99 18.96 -0.77
CA ALA A 291 -11.81 17.54 -0.50
C ALA A 291 -13.15 16.78 -0.42
N GLU A 292 -14.23 17.46 -0.01
CA GLU A 292 -15.58 16.89 -0.07
C GLU A 292 -16.09 16.75 -1.52
N ALA A 293 -15.66 17.64 -2.41
CA ALA A 293 -16.05 17.63 -3.83
C ALA A 293 -15.28 16.59 -4.66
N ASP A 294 -14.02 16.33 -4.33
CA ASP A 294 -13.17 15.36 -5.04
C ASP A 294 -12.28 14.59 -4.05
N PRO A 295 -12.83 13.65 -3.29
CA PRO A 295 -12.11 12.91 -2.27
C PRO A 295 -11.01 11.99 -2.83
N ILE A 296 -11.05 11.64 -4.12
CA ILE A 296 -10.01 10.85 -4.81
C ILE A 296 -8.74 11.70 -4.95
N LYS A 297 -8.88 12.89 -5.54
CA LYS A 297 -7.77 13.85 -5.68
C LYS A 297 -7.15 14.22 -4.33
N TRP A 298 -7.98 14.34 -3.30
CA TRP A 298 -7.60 14.73 -1.94
C TRP A 298 -7.30 13.57 -1.01
N HIS A 299 -7.20 12.35 -1.53
CA HIS A 299 -6.80 11.19 -0.72
C HIS A 299 -5.37 11.36 -0.17
N GLY A 300 -4.44 11.76 -1.03
CA GLY A 300 -3.03 11.99 -0.67
C GLY A 300 -2.44 13.14 -1.48
N PRO A 301 -2.91 14.40 -1.28
CA PRO A 301 -2.41 15.54 -2.03
C PRO A 301 -0.95 15.84 -1.70
N GLY A 302 -0.23 16.44 -2.66
CA GLY A 302 1.00 17.17 -2.39
C GLY A 302 0.71 18.45 -1.60
N PRO A 303 1.71 19.30 -1.37
CA PRO A 303 1.52 20.62 -0.74
C PRO A 303 0.46 21.43 -1.49
N PHE A 304 -0.36 22.19 -0.75
CA PHE A 304 -1.45 22.98 -1.34
C PHE A 304 -1.70 24.28 -0.57
N ASP A 305 -2.35 25.23 -1.22
CA ASP A 305 -2.87 26.43 -0.55
C ASP A 305 -4.23 26.08 0.10
N PRO A 306 -4.35 26.15 1.43
CA PRO A 306 -5.60 25.80 2.11
C PRO A 306 -6.77 26.73 1.80
N ALA A 307 -6.52 27.99 1.38
CA ALA A 307 -7.55 28.96 1.07
C ALA A 307 -8.19 28.72 -0.31
N SER A 308 -7.35 28.46 -1.32
CA SER A 308 -7.83 28.26 -2.71
C SER A 308 -8.01 26.79 -3.09
N GLY A 309 -7.41 25.83 -2.35
CA GLY A 309 -7.37 24.43 -2.72
C GLY A 309 -6.42 24.13 -3.91
N MET A 310 -5.54 25.05 -4.25
CA MET A 310 -4.56 24.86 -5.32
C MET A 310 -3.43 23.94 -4.84
N ILE A 311 -3.32 22.74 -5.45
CA ILE A 311 -2.22 21.82 -5.18
C ILE A 311 -1.00 22.25 -6.00
N PHE A 312 0.13 22.45 -5.32
CA PHE A 312 1.42 22.75 -5.96
C PHE A 312 1.96 21.48 -6.60
N LYS A 313 2.14 21.51 -7.93
CA LYS A 313 2.72 20.40 -8.68
C LYS A 313 4.21 20.65 -8.88
N GLU A 314 5.02 19.64 -8.57
CA GLU A 314 6.40 19.63 -9.03
C GLU A 314 6.43 19.45 -10.56
N ALA A 315 7.34 20.13 -11.23
CA ALA A 315 7.54 19.96 -12.66
C ALA A 315 8.05 18.54 -12.94
N SER A 316 7.31 17.78 -13.73
CA SER A 316 7.76 16.46 -14.18
C SER A 316 8.66 16.62 -15.40
N THR A 317 9.79 15.93 -15.43
CA THR A 317 10.75 15.93 -16.55
C THR A 317 10.35 14.98 -17.69
N GLY A 318 9.32 14.15 -17.48
CA GLY A 318 8.86 13.19 -18.46
C GLY A 318 7.69 12.34 -17.94
N PRO A 319 7.22 11.37 -18.72
CA PRO A 319 6.17 10.45 -18.29
C PRO A 319 6.67 9.50 -17.19
N SER A 320 5.83 9.21 -16.21
CA SER A 320 6.11 8.16 -15.23
C SER A 320 5.95 6.77 -15.83
N TYR A 321 6.56 5.76 -15.20
CA TYR A 321 6.39 4.37 -15.63
C TYR A 321 4.92 3.93 -15.62
N SER A 322 4.13 4.35 -14.64
CA SER A 322 2.67 4.09 -14.61
C SER A 322 1.95 4.70 -15.83
N GLN A 323 2.37 5.89 -16.29
CA GLN A 323 1.83 6.51 -17.51
C GLN A 323 2.27 5.76 -18.78
N ILE A 324 3.52 5.26 -18.84
CA ILE A 324 3.99 4.39 -19.92
C ILE A 324 3.14 3.12 -19.99
N PHE A 325 2.93 2.47 -18.84
CA PHE A 325 2.08 1.29 -18.74
C PHE A 325 0.63 1.56 -19.20
N GLY A 326 0.00 2.60 -18.66
CA GLY A 326 -1.39 2.92 -19.00
C GLY A 326 -1.59 3.23 -20.49
N LYS A 327 -0.65 3.98 -21.09
CA LYS A 327 -0.65 4.25 -22.54
C LYS A 327 -0.43 2.96 -23.34
N TRP A 328 0.54 2.15 -22.95
CA TRP A 328 0.82 0.86 -23.58
C TRP A 328 -0.42 -0.05 -23.55
N LEU A 329 -1.11 -0.13 -22.42
CA LEU A 329 -2.29 -0.98 -22.28
C LEU A 329 -3.44 -0.53 -23.19
N CYS A 330 -3.64 0.78 -23.33
CA CYS A 330 -4.60 1.32 -24.29
C CYS A 330 -4.22 0.96 -25.75
N ASP A 331 -2.95 1.15 -26.12
CA ASP A 331 -2.46 0.82 -27.47
C ASP A 331 -2.59 -0.69 -27.78
N MET A 332 -2.37 -1.56 -26.78
CA MET A 332 -2.55 -3.00 -26.92
C MET A 332 -4.01 -3.41 -27.06
N ALA A 333 -4.89 -2.81 -26.26
CA ALA A 333 -6.32 -3.11 -26.32
C ALA A 333 -6.99 -2.67 -27.63
N GLU A 334 -6.42 -1.70 -28.35
CA GLU A 334 -6.84 -1.35 -29.71
C GLU A 334 -6.48 -2.42 -30.73
N ARG A 335 -5.35 -3.12 -30.51
CA ARG A 335 -4.82 -4.12 -31.45
C ARG A 335 -5.34 -5.52 -31.19
N ASP A 336 -5.65 -5.84 -29.92
CA ASP A 336 -6.07 -7.18 -29.50
C ASP A 336 -7.27 -7.08 -28.56
N SER A 337 -8.41 -7.59 -29.00
CA SER A 337 -9.65 -7.60 -28.22
C SER A 337 -9.62 -8.53 -27.00
N ASN A 338 -8.66 -9.45 -26.93
CA ASN A 338 -8.51 -10.39 -25.81
C ASN A 338 -7.78 -9.76 -24.63
N ILE A 339 -7.16 -8.59 -24.79
CA ILE A 339 -6.51 -7.87 -23.68
C ILE A 339 -7.54 -7.36 -22.69
N VAL A 340 -7.37 -7.74 -21.42
CA VAL A 340 -8.18 -7.29 -20.29
C VAL A 340 -7.29 -6.77 -19.17
N GLY A 341 -7.68 -5.67 -18.55
CA GLY A 341 -6.95 -5.04 -17.44
C GLY A 341 -7.62 -5.29 -16.09
N ILE A 342 -6.87 -5.77 -15.12
CA ILE A 342 -7.35 -6.09 -13.77
C ILE A 342 -6.52 -5.31 -12.76
N THR A 343 -7.17 -4.71 -11.75
CA THR A 343 -6.47 -4.03 -10.65
C THR A 343 -7.20 -4.19 -9.33
N PRO A 344 -6.51 -4.42 -8.21
CA PRO A 344 -7.10 -4.40 -6.88
C PRO A 344 -7.12 -2.97 -6.32
N ALA A 345 -8.20 -2.20 -6.59
CA ALA A 345 -8.48 -0.85 -6.07
C ALA A 345 -7.40 0.23 -6.40
N MET A 346 -6.59 0.03 -7.46
CA MET A 346 -5.45 0.90 -7.76
C MET A 346 -5.54 1.57 -9.14
N ARG A 347 -6.74 1.92 -9.59
CA ARG A 347 -6.99 2.51 -10.92
C ARG A 347 -6.09 3.73 -11.20
N GLU A 348 -6.09 4.71 -10.30
CA GLU A 348 -5.33 5.95 -10.44
C GLU A 348 -3.83 5.69 -10.32
N GLY A 349 -3.46 4.95 -9.29
CA GLY A 349 -2.07 4.70 -8.95
C GLY A 349 -1.32 3.86 -9.98
N SER A 350 -2.00 2.94 -10.66
CA SER A 350 -1.43 2.10 -11.72
C SER A 350 -1.60 2.68 -13.13
N GLY A 351 -2.16 3.91 -13.28
CA GLY A 351 -2.29 4.55 -14.60
C GLY A 351 -3.42 4.02 -15.47
N LEU A 352 -4.45 3.39 -14.89
CA LEU A 352 -5.55 2.74 -15.61
C LEU A 352 -6.75 3.65 -15.89
N VAL A 353 -6.69 4.93 -15.53
CA VAL A 353 -7.82 5.87 -15.67
C VAL A 353 -8.30 5.97 -17.12
N GLU A 354 -7.38 6.15 -18.07
CA GLU A 354 -7.74 6.24 -19.50
C GLU A 354 -8.27 4.91 -20.03
N TYR A 355 -7.62 3.81 -19.67
CA TYR A 355 -8.05 2.47 -20.05
C TYR A 355 -9.48 2.15 -19.58
N SER A 356 -9.80 2.46 -18.32
CA SER A 356 -11.13 2.22 -17.75
C SER A 356 -12.25 2.99 -18.46
N LYS A 357 -11.94 4.18 -19.01
CA LYS A 357 -12.90 5.00 -19.78
C LYS A 357 -13.07 4.50 -21.20
N ARG A 358 -11.96 4.12 -21.86
CA ARG A 358 -11.97 3.70 -23.26
C ARG A 358 -12.46 2.27 -23.45
N PHE A 359 -12.17 1.38 -22.50
CA PHE A 359 -12.46 -0.04 -22.57
C PHE A 359 -13.19 -0.56 -21.32
N PRO A 360 -14.34 0.03 -20.94
CA PRO A 360 -15.00 -0.28 -19.67
C PRO A 360 -15.41 -1.76 -19.54
N ALA A 361 -15.76 -2.43 -20.66
CA ALA A 361 -16.11 -3.86 -20.67
C ALA A 361 -14.90 -4.79 -20.48
N ARG A 362 -13.67 -4.27 -20.55
CA ARG A 362 -12.42 -5.02 -20.41
C ARG A 362 -11.57 -4.53 -19.23
N TYR A 363 -12.15 -3.69 -18.39
CA TYR A 363 -11.55 -3.18 -17.17
C TYR A 363 -12.24 -3.79 -15.95
N PHE A 364 -11.46 -4.39 -15.05
CA PHE A 364 -11.94 -5.05 -13.85
C PHE A 364 -11.23 -4.49 -12.62
N ASP A 365 -11.94 -3.67 -11.84
CA ASP A 365 -11.51 -3.35 -10.48
C ASP A 365 -12.17 -4.37 -9.53
N VAL A 366 -11.35 -5.06 -8.77
CA VAL A 366 -11.80 -6.14 -7.89
C VAL A 366 -11.85 -5.72 -6.42
N ALA A 367 -11.87 -4.41 -6.14
CA ALA A 367 -11.69 -3.85 -4.79
C ALA A 367 -10.33 -4.25 -4.18
N ILE A 368 -10.16 -4.15 -2.86
CA ILE A 368 -8.89 -4.53 -2.20
C ILE A 368 -8.87 -6.05 -2.00
N ALA A 369 -8.70 -6.78 -3.12
CA ALA A 369 -8.77 -8.24 -3.16
C ALA A 369 -7.70 -8.81 -4.11
N GLU A 370 -6.44 -8.71 -3.70
CA GLU A 370 -5.27 -9.09 -4.52
C GLU A 370 -5.28 -10.57 -4.90
N GLN A 371 -5.66 -11.45 -3.95
CA GLN A 371 -5.79 -12.89 -4.18
C GLN A 371 -6.82 -13.18 -5.27
N HIS A 372 -8.00 -12.55 -5.17
CA HIS A 372 -9.07 -12.68 -6.17
C HIS A 372 -8.62 -12.16 -7.54
N ALA A 373 -7.88 -11.04 -7.59
CA ALA A 373 -7.37 -10.47 -8.84
C ALA A 373 -6.54 -11.50 -9.62
N VAL A 374 -5.67 -12.22 -8.94
CA VAL A 374 -4.75 -13.18 -9.57
C VAL A 374 -5.50 -14.45 -10.02
N THR A 375 -6.37 -15.01 -9.17
CA THR A 375 -7.17 -16.19 -9.54
C THR A 375 -8.19 -15.87 -10.65
N LEU A 376 -8.80 -14.68 -10.63
CA LEU A 376 -9.67 -14.21 -11.71
C LEU A 376 -8.91 -14.12 -13.05
N ALA A 377 -7.69 -13.56 -13.02
CA ALA A 377 -6.81 -13.52 -14.17
C ALA A 377 -6.48 -14.92 -14.72
N ALA A 378 -6.19 -15.87 -13.82
CA ALA A 378 -5.95 -17.26 -14.20
C ALA A 378 -7.16 -17.87 -14.92
N GLY A 379 -8.38 -17.70 -14.38
CA GLY A 379 -9.60 -18.17 -15.01
C GLY A 379 -9.84 -17.54 -16.39
N MET A 380 -9.59 -16.23 -16.54
CA MET A 380 -9.70 -15.56 -17.84
C MET A 380 -8.67 -16.08 -18.85
N ALA A 381 -7.46 -16.38 -18.41
CA ALA A 381 -6.41 -16.94 -19.28
C ALA A 381 -6.75 -18.34 -19.77
N VAL A 382 -7.38 -19.18 -18.93
CA VAL A 382 -7.88 -20.51 -19.34
C VAL A 382 -8.89 -20.40 -20.49
N GLU A 383 -9.73 -19.37 -20.49
CA GLU A 383 -10.74 -19.11 -21.54
C GLU A 383 -10.15 -18.33 -22.74
N GLY A 384 -8.83 -18.15 -22.82
CA GLY A 384 -8.15 -17.57 -23.98
C GLY A 384 -8.06 -16.04 -23.97
N LEU A 385 -8.44 -15.35 -22.90
CA LEU A 385 -8.16 -13.93 -22.74
C LEU A 385 -6.69 -13.72 -22.36
N LYS A 386 -6.21 -12.48 -22.52
CA LYS A 386 -4.87 -12.05 -22.13
C LYS A 386 -4.95 -11.07 -20.96
N PRO A 387 -5.04 -11.56 -19.73
CA PRO A 387 -5.18 -10.71 -18.56
C PRO A 387 -3.87 -10.02 -18.20
N ILE A 388 -3.98 -8.72 -17.97
CA ILE A 388 -2.91 -7.85 -17.46
C ILE A 388 -3.29 -7.45 -16.03
N VAL A 389 -2.56 -7.95 -15.05
CA VAL A 389 -2.76 -7.63 -13.63
C VAL A 389 -1.85 -6.46 -13.27
N ALA A 390 -2.44 -5.28 -13.05
CA ALA A 390 -1.73 -4.09 -12.61
C ALA A 390 -1.76 -4.00 -11.08
N ILE A 391 -0.63 -4.26 -10.45
CA ILE A 391 -0.52 -4.40 -9.00
C ILE A 391 0.80 -3.79 -8.49
N TYR A 392 0.82 -3.25 -7.27
CA TYR A 392 2.06 -2.81 -6.65
C TYR A 392 2.89 -4.00 -6.15
N SER A 393 4.21 -3.87 -6.23
CA SER A 393 5.15 -4.91 -5.78
C SER A 393 4.86 -5.38 -4.35
N THR A 394 4.66 -4.45 -3.41
CA THR A 394 4.36 -4.80 -2.02
C THR A 394 3.00 -5.49 -1.86
N PHE A 395 1.99 -5.17 -2.68
CA PHE A 395 0.66 -5.77 -2.60
C PHE A 395 0.58 -7.14 -3.28
N LEU A 396 1.45 -7.42 -4.25
CA LEU A 396 1.55 -8.74 -4.87
C LEU A 396 1.90 -9.84 -3.85
N GLN A 397 2.55 -9.48 -2.73
CA GLN A 397 2.84 -10.41 -1.63
C GLN A 397 1.58 -11.10 -1.09
N ARG A 398 0.39 -10.45 -1.12
CA ARG A 398 -0.87 -11.05 -0.69
C ARG A 398 -1.42 -12.12 -1.63
N ALA A 399 -1.01 -12.09 -2.88
CA ALA A 399 -1.46 -13.02 -3.90
C ALA A 399 -0.34 -14.00 -4.31
N TYR A 400 0.66 -14.19 -3.45
CA TYR A 400 1.82 -15.01 -3.74
C TYR A 400 1.44 -16.49 -3.93
N ASP A 401 0.57 -17.03 -3.09
CA ASP A 401 0.04 -18.38 -3.26
C ASP A 401 -0.72 -18.55 -4.58
N GLN A 402 -1.63 -17.62 -4.91
CA GLN A 402 -2.42 -17.67 -6.14
C GLN A 402 -1.54 -17.52 -7.38
N LEU A 403 -0.48 -16.72 -7.31
CA LEU A 403 0.50 -16.61 -8.38
C LEU A 403 1.22 -17.94 -8.61
N ILE A 404 1.59 -18.66 -7.56
CA ILE A 404 2.25 -19.98 -7.65
C ILE A 404 1.24 -21.03 -8.12
N HIS A 405 0.15 -21.20 -7.38
CA HIS A 405 -0.79 -22.31 -7.53
C HIS A 405 -1.69 -22.15 -8.75
N ASP A 406 -2.32 -20.97 -8.91
CA ASP A 406 -3.33 -20.78 -9.93
C ASP A 406 -2.74 -20.36 -11.29
N VAL A 407 -1.57 -19.72 -11.30
CA VAL A 407 -0.97 -19.19 -12.53
C VAL A 407 0.27 -19.97 -12.94
N ALA A 408 1.33 -19.98 -12.11
CA ALA A 408 2.63 -20.50 -12.53
C ALA A 408 2.64 -22.03 -12.66
N LEU A 409 2.01 -22.75 -11.73
CA LEU A 409 1.91 -24.21 -11.76
C LEU A 409 1.16 -24.68 -13.03
N GLN A 410 0.14 -23.95 -13.44
CA GLN A 410 -0.66 -24.24 -14.63
C GLN A 410 -0.07 -23.61 -15.91
N ASN A 411 1.04 -22.88 -15.79
CA ASN A 411 1.73 -22.19 -16.89
C ASN A 411 0.81 -21.27 -17.71
N LEU A 412 -0.08 -20.50 -17.04
CA LEU A 412 -1.06 -19.66 -17.71
C LEU A 412 -0.44 -18.32 -18.13
N PRO A 413 -0.77 -17.79 -19.34
CA PRO A 413 -0.16 -16.56 -19.88
C PRO A 413 -0.76 -15.30 -19.27
N VAL A 414 -0.59 -15.10 -17.97
CA VAL A 414 -0.96 -13.90 -17.24
C VAL A 414 0.23 -12.95 -17.21
N VAL A 415 0.01 -11.68 -17.55
CA VAL A 415 1.03 -10.62 -17.47
C VAL A 415 0.83 -9.81 -16.21
N PHE A 416 1.84 -9.78 -15.35
CA PHE A 416 1.86 -8.95 -14.15
C PHE A 416 2.65 -7.68 -14.42
N ALA A 417 1.96 -6.53 -14.46
CA ALA A 417 2.55 -5.20 -14.49
C ALA A 417 2.77 -4.75 -13.05
N VAL A 418 3.98 -4.99 -12.54
CA VAL A 418 4.32 -4.78 -11.13
C VAL A 418 4.91 -3.39 -10.95
N ASP A 419 4.06 -2.48 -10.52
CA ASP A 419 4.41 -1.08 -10.24
C ASP A 419 5.04 -0.93 -8.84
N ARG A 420 5.75 0.17 -8.59
CA ARG A 420 6.42 0.47 -7.32
C ARG A 420 7.41 -0.61 -6.88
N ALA A 421 8.11 -1.22 -7.82
CA ALA A 421 9.22 -2.10 -7.51
C ALA A 421 10.43 -1.32 -6.97
N GLY A 422 11.13 -1.87 -6.01
CA GLY A 422 12.23 -1.19 -5.32
C GLY A 422 11.75 -0.20 -4.26
N LEU A 423 12.55 0.85 -4.01
CA LEU A 423 12.27 1.85 -2.98
C LEU A 423 11.30 2.92 -3.49
N VAL A 424 10.20 3.13 -2.78
CA VAL A 424 9.11 4.02 -3.22
C VAL A 424 9.06 5.35 -2.45
N GLY A 425 9.63 5.41 -1.26
CA GLY A 425 9.82 6.65 -0.50
C GLY A 425 8.83 6.87 0.63
N SER A 426 7.95 7.85 0.49
CA SER A 426 7.23 8.49 1.59
C SER A 426 6.27 7.62 2.40
N ASP A 427 5.83 6.48 1.88
CA ASP A 427 4.96 5.53 2.62
C ASP A 427 5.76 4.47 3.41
N GLY A 428 7.09 4.49 3.29
CA GLY A 428 8.02 3.77 4.14
C GLY A 428 8.04 2.26 3.96
N ALA A 429 8.53 1.57 4.97
CA ALA A 429 8.82 0.14 4.95
C ALA A 429 7.65 -0.75 4.51
N THR A 430 6.41 -0.36 4.81
CA THR A 430 5.21 -1.11 4.43
C THR A 430 4.90 -1.07 2.94
N HIS A 431 5.43 -0.08 2.21
CA HIS A 431 5.14 0.14 0.79
C HIS A 431 6.34 -0.05 -0.14
N GLN A 432 7.55 -0.27 0.41
CA GLN A 432 8.73 -0.58 -0.40
C GLN A 432 8.54 -1.91 -1.14
N GLY A 433 8.85 -1.93 -2.46
CA GLY A 433 8.83 -3.11 -3.30
C GLY A 433 10.18 -3.84 -3.28
N SER A 434 10.65 -4.20 -2.08
CA SER A 434 12.03 -4.64 -1.86
C SER A 434 12.28 -6.13 -2.12
N TYR A 435 11.25 -6.96 -2.35
CA TYR A 435 11.37 -8.40 -2.26
C TYR A 435 10.87 -9.16 -3.50
N ASP A 436 10.30 -8.47 -4.47
CA ASP A 436 9.63 -9.09 -5.61
C ASP A 436 10.56 -10.00 -6.44
N LEU A 437 11.79 -9.59 -6.72
CA LEU A 437 12.74 -10.46 -7.42
C LEU A 437 13.07 -11.70 -6.61
N SER A 438 13.24 -11.56 -5.28
CA SER A 438 13.61 -12.68 -4.41
C SER A 438 12.51 -13.73 -4.34
N PHE A 439 11.25 -13.34 -4.17
CA PHE A 439 10.15 -14.32 -4.04
C PHE A 439 9.62 -14.82 -5.39
N LEU A 440 9.83 -14.08 -6.49
CA LEU A 440 9.38 -14.51 -7.82
C LEU A 440 10.40 -15.42 -8.52
N ARG A 441 11.71 -15.18 -8.32
CA ARG A 441 12.77 -15.87 -9.06
C ARG A 441 12.77 -17.39 -8.84
N CYS A 442 12.40 -17.85 -7.67
CA CYS A 442 12.37 -19.28 -7.35
C CYS A 442 11.22 -20.06 -8.00
N ILE A 443 10.20 -19.37 -8.54
CA ILE A 443 8.99 -20.02 -9.08
C ILE A 443 9.26 -20.54 -10.50
N PRO A 444 9.00 -21.83 -10.81
CA PRO A 444 9.07 -22.34 -12.17
C PRO A 444 8.12 -21.63 -13.14
N ASN A 445 8.38 -21.72 -14.44
CA ASN A 445 7.57 -21.17 -15.54
C ASN A 445 7.48 -19.64 -15.62
N MET A 446 7.94 -18.91 -14.61
CA MET A 446 7.90 -17.46 -14.58
C MET A 446 8.97 -16.83 -15.47
N THR A 447 8.56 -15.85 -16.28
CA THR A 447 9.48 -14.91 -16.94
C THR A 447 9.49 -13.59 -16.17
N ILE A 448 10.67 -13.09 -15.77
CA ILE A 448 10.82 -11.89 -14.95
C ILE A 448 11.71 -10.88 -15.66
N MET A 449 11.16 -9.71 -15.93
CA MET A 449 11.81 -8.61 -16.66
C MET A 449 11.89 -7.34 -15.81
N ALA A 450 13.04 -6.67 -15.88
CA ALA A 450 13.32 -5.44 -15.14
C ALA A 450 13.87 -4.37 -16.11
N PRO A 451 13.03 -3.45 -16.60
CA PRO A 451 13.44 -2.43 -17.57
C PRO A 451 14.39 -1.41 -16.96
N ALA A 452 15.40 -1.03 -17.74
CA ALA A 452 16.35 0.02 -17.38
C ALA A 452 15.78 1.43 -17.60
N ASP A 453 14.85 1.58 -18.51
CA ASP A 453 14.28 2.87 -18.94
C ASP A 453 12.83 2.74 -19.43
N GLU A 454 12.24 3.88 -19.76
CA GLU A 454 10.85 4.01 -20.21
C GLU A 454 10.57 3.22 -21.49
N ASN A 455 11.50 3.24 -22.43
CA ASN A 455 11.34 2.52 -23.69
C ASN A 455 11.42 1.01 -23.48
N GLU A 456 12.39 0.56 -22.70
CA GLU A 456 12.50 -0.86 -22.33
C GLU A 456 11.25 -1.36 -21.59
N CYS A 457 10.66 -0.53 -20.72
CA CYS A 457 9.41 -0.85 -20.04
C CYS A 457 8.29 -1.16 -21.06
N ARG A 458 8.11 -0.30 -22.05
CA ARG A 458 7.10 -0.50 -23.11
C ARG A 458 7.37 -1.78 -23.91
N GLN A 459 8.62 -2.04 -24.27
CA GLN A 459 8.99 -3.23 -25.05
C GLN A 459 8.85 -4.52 -24.24
N MET A 460 9.19 -4.50 -22.96
CA MET A 460 9.03 -5.65 -22.05
C MET A 460 7.56 -5.98 -21.77
N LEU A 461 6.71 -4.97 -21.60
CA LEU A 461 5.26 -5.15 -21.48
C LEU A 461 4.70 -5.83 -22.73
N TYR A 462 5.12 -5.39 -23.91
CA TYR A 462 4.75 -6.03 -25.17
C TYR A 462 5.29 -7.47 -25.24
N THR A 463 6.56 -7.68 -24.89
CA THR A 463 7.18 -9.02 -24.86
C THR A 463 6.35 -9.97 -23.99
N GLY A 464 5.94 -9.54 -22.80
CA GLY A 464 5.12 -10.35 -21.90
C GLY A 464 3.84 -10.87 -22.55
N THR A 465 3.17 -10.07 -23.40
CA THR A 465 1.94 -10.48 -24.09
C THR A 465 2.16 -11.45 -25.26
N THR A 466 3.39 -11.64 -25.68
CA THR A 466 3.75 -12.61 -26.75
C THR A 466 4.12 -13.98 -26.21
N LEU A 467 4.29 -14.12 -24.90
CA LEU A 467 4.65 -15.36 -24.24
C LEU A 467 3.42 -16.24 -23.96
N ASN A 468 3.57 -17.55 -24.06
CA ASN A 468 2.56 -18.54 -23.66
C ASN A 468 2.80 -19.05 -22.23
N SER A 469 3.32 -18.19 -21.37
CA SER A 469 3.67 -18.48 -19.98
C SER A 469 3.53 -17.20 -19.12
N PRO A 470 3.42 -17.31 -17.80
CA PRO A 470 3.30 -16.13 -16.95
C PRO A 470 4.54 -15.24 -17.01
N SER A 471 4.31 -13.93 -17.03
CA SER A 471 5.38 -12.95 -17.09
C SER A 471 5.18 -11.80 -16.10
N VAL A 472 6.27 -11.30 -15.56
CA VAL A 472 6.33 -10.15 -14.65
C VAL A 472 7.21 -9.08 -15.27
N ILE A 473 6.67 -7.89 -15.40
CA ILE A 473 7.43 -6.69 -15.74
C ILE A 473 7.39 -5.77 -14.52
N ARG A 474 8.54 -5.62 -13.84
CA ARG A 474 8.63 -4.82 -12.63
C ARG A 474 9.33 -3.49 -12.87
N TYR A 475 8.69 -2.38 -12.51
CA TYR A 475 9.19 -1.04 -12.75
C TYR A 475 9.00 -0.12 -11.52
N PRO A 476 9.88 0.91 -11.36
CA PRO A 476 9.87 1.74 -10.16
C PRO A 476 8.76 2.79 -10.19
N ARG A 477 8.53 3.41 -9.04
CA ARG A 477 7.72 4.63 -8.93
C ARG A 477 8.43 5.83 -9.58
N GLY A 478 7.67 6.67 -10.26
CA GLY A 478 8.15 7.95 -10.80
C GLY A 478 8.60 7.87 -12.25
N THR A 479 9.45 8.81 -12.65
CA THR A 479 10.01 8.93 -14.00
C THR A 479 11.31 8.16 -14.13
N GLY A 480 11.65 7.74 -15.34
CA GLY A 480 12.95 7.15 -15.65
C GLY A 480 13.98 8.20 -16.09
N PRO A 481 15.08 7.77 -16.75
CA PRO A 481 16.15 8.64 -17.21
C PRO A 481 15.78 9.59 -18.37
N GLY A 482 14.55 9.54 -18.89
CA GLY A 482 14.07 10.40 -19.95
C GLY A 482 14.35 9.88 -21.37
N VAL A 483 14.44 8.58 -21.54
CA VAL A 483 14.66 7.95 -22.85
C VAL A 483 13.39 8.08 -23.72
N PRO A 484 13.53 8.49 -25.01
CA PRO A 484 12.40 8.53 -25.93
C PRO A 484 11.71 7.17 -26.08
N VAL A 485 10.40 7.15 -25.93
CA VAL A 485 9.60 5.94 -26.02
C VAL A 485 9.15 5.71 -27.46
N ALA A 486 9.57 4.61 -28.06
CA ALA A 486 9.18 4.25 -29.42
C ALA A 486 7.67 3.95 -29.49
N ALA A 487 7.02 4.44 -30.55
CA ALA A 487 5.60 4.11 -30.82
C ALA A 487 5.43 2.63 -31.22
N GLU A 488 6.39 2.12 -31.99
CA GLU A 488 6.44 0.71 -32.38
C GLU A 488 6.80 -0.18 -31.21
N MET A 489 6.15 -1.32 -31.12
CA MET A 489 6.38 -2.34 -30.09
C MET A 489 7.08 -3.54 -30.71
N THR A 490 8.27 -3.84 -30.20
CA THR A 490 9.11 -4.96 -30.64
C THR A 490 9.37 -5.90 -29.46
N ALA A 491 9.11 -7.19 -29.66
CA ALA A 491 9.42 -8.18 -28.63
C ALA A 491 10.94 -8.33 -28.45
N LEU A 492 11.39 -8.35 -27.21
CA LEU A 492 12.76 -8.65 -26.88
C LEU A 492 13.02 -10.15 -26.97
N THR A 493 14.20 -10.52 -27.41
CA THR A 493 14.62 -11.93 -27.34
C THR A 493 14.66 -12.39 -25.88
N LEU A 494 13.92 -13.45 -25.59
CA LEU A 494 13.78 -13.98 -24.23
C LEU A 494 15.15 -14.34 -23.64
N GLY A 495 15.39 -13.89 -22.44
CA GLY A 495 16.64 -14.14 -21.71
C GLY A 495 17.88 -13.46 -22.30
N SER A 496 17.73 -12.42 -23.15
CA SER A 496 18.87 -11.72 -23.73
C SER A 496 19.23 -10.48 -22.94
N ALA A 497 20.48 -10.42 -22.46
CA ALA A 497 21.09 -9.23 -21.90
C ALA A 497 21.61 -8.28 -23.00
N GLN A 498 21.95 -7.06 -22.63
CA GLN A 498 22.53 -6.07 -23.54
C GLN A 498 23.87 -5.56 -23.01
N LEU A 499 24.95 -5.80 -23.74
CA LEU A 499 26.22 -5.15 -23.49
C LEU A 499 26.10 -3.64 -23.83
N ARG A 500 26.18 -2.79 -22.81
CA ARG A 500 26.08 -1.33 -22.96
C ARG A 500 27.45 -0.68 -23.24
N ARG A 501 28.51 -1.22 -22.65
CA ARG A 501 29.88 -0.76 -22.81
C ARG A 501 30.86 -1.91 -22.52
N GLU A 502 31.93 -2.01 -23.30
CA GLU A 502 33.08 -2.84 -23.00
C GLU A 502 34.21 -1.99 -22.42
N GLY A 503 34.68 -2.33 -21.22
CA GLY A 503 35.74 -1.65 -20.50
C GLY A 503 37.03 -2.46 -20.47
N ARG A 504 38.12 -1.81 -20.07
CA ARG A 504 39.49 -2.43 -20.05
C ARG A 504 40.00 -2.70 -18.64
N SER A 505 39.34 -2.21 -17.60
CA SER A 505 39.81 -2.38 -16.22
C SER A 505 39.83 -3.83 -15.74
N GLY A 506 39.10 -4.74 -16.41
CA GLY A 506 38.88 -6.11 -15.99
C GLY A 506 37.78 -6.26 -14.93
N LEU A 507 37.06 -5.18 -14.61
CA LEU A 507 35.83 -5.17 -13.81
C LEU A 507 34.63 -5.27 -14.73
N ALA A 508 33.64 -6.10 -14.39
CA ALA A 508 32.33 -6.10 -15.03
C ALA A 508 31.21 -5.78 -14.03
N ILE A 509 30.24 -5.01 -14.47
CA ILE A 509 29.02 -4.69 -13.72
C ILE A 509 27.81 -5.29 -14.46
N LEU A 510 27.05 -6.13 -13.79
CA LEU A 510 25.80 -6.72 -14.28
C LEU A 510 24.65 -6.03 -13.55
N ALA A 511 23.96 -5.12 -14.22
CA ALA A 511 22.93 -4.30 -13.59
C ALA A 511 21.52 -4.70 -14.04
N PHE A 512 20.56 -4.65 -13.11
CA PHE A 512 19.16 -5.02 -13.30
C PHE A 512 18.24 -3.81 -13.04
N GLY A 513 17.39 -3.51 -14.02
CA GLY A 513 16.33 -2.51 -13.87
C GLY A 513 16.82 -1.07 -13.75
N ALA A 514 16.12 -0.26 -12.98
CA ALA A 514 16.28 1.20 -12.93
C ALA A 514 17.68 1.70 -12.51
N LEU A 515 18.50 0.85 -11.88
CA LEU A 515 19.85 1.23 -11.48
C LEU A 515 20.90 1.11 -12.60
N VAL A 516 20.51 0.66 -13.80
CA VAL A 516 21.42 0.55 -14.97
C VAL A 516 22.04 1.89 -15.34
N ASP A 517 21.29 2.98 -15.32
CA ASP A 517 21.82 4.33 -15.63
C ASP A 517 22.92 4.75 -14.65
N SER A 518 22.70 4.56 -13.35
CA SER A 518 23.71 4.83 -12.32
C SER A 518 24.94 3.93 -12.48
N ALA A 519 24.72 2.64 -12.75
CA ALA A 519 25.77 1.67 -12.98
C ALA A 519 26.61 2.01 -14.22
N GLN A 520 26.00 2.56 -15.27
CA GLN A 520 26.71 3.00 -16.48
C GLN A 520 27.67 4.15 -16.19
N LYS A 521 27.24 5.17 -15.43
CA LYS A 521 28.09 6.28 -15.00
C LYS A 521 29.32 5.82 -14.21
N ILE A 522 29.13 4.82 -13.34
CA ILE A 522 30.22 4.19 -12.57
C ILE A 522 31.16 3.42 -13.49
N ALA A 523 30.61 2.65 -14.44
CA ALA A 523 31.40 1.87 -15.39
C ALA A 523 32.26 2.78 -16.30
N GLU A 524 31.75 3.90 -16.75
CA GLU A 524 32.50 4.90 -17.51
C GLU A 524 33.67 5.45 -16.71
N ARG A 525 33.46 5.80 -15.45
CA ARG A 525 34.49 6.33 -14.56
C ARG A 525 35.62 5.33 -14.27
N LEU A 526 35.28 4.05 -14.15
CA LEU A 526 36.23 2.98 -13.79
C LEU A 526 36.78 2.20 -14.99
N ASP A 527 36.45 2.61 -16.20
CA ASP A 527 36.69 1.86 -17.44
C ASP A 527 36.24 0.40 -17.32
N ALA A 528 35.08 0.17 -16.67
CA ALA A 528 34.49 -1.15 -16.46
C ALA A 528 33.56 -1.54 -17.61
N THR A 529 33.36 -2.83 -17.80
CA THR A 529 32.30 -3.37 -18.66
C THR A 529 30.95 -3.25 -17.94
N ILE A 530 29.89 -2.82 -18.66
CA ILE A 530 28.52 -2.78 -18.13
C ILE A 530 27.56 -3.54 -19.03
N VAL A 531 26.77 -4.41 -18.40
CA VAL A 531 25.72 -5.20 -19.04
C VAL A 531 24.39 -4.84 -18.38
N ASN A 532 23.41 -4.46 -19.18
CA ASN A 532 22.00 -4.39 -18.78
C ASN A 532 21.43 -5.80 -18.90
N MET A 533 21.13 -6.42 -17.78
CA MET A 533 20.71 -7.82 -17.74
C MET A 533 19.27 -8.04 -18.23
N ARG A 534 18.41 -7.01 -18.19
CA ARG A 534 17.01 -7.05 -18.68
C ARG A 534 16.14 -8.11 -18.04
N PHE A 535 16.57 -9.38 -18.16
CA PHE A 535 15.85 -10.56 -17.66
C PHE A 535 16.51 -11.06 -16.37
N VAL A 536 15.71 -11.16 -15.32
CA VAL A 536 16.11 -11.85 -14.08
C VAL A 536 15.88 -13.35 -14.24
N LYS A 537 14.84 -13.72 -15.00
CA LYS A 537 14.52 -15.09 -15.36
C LYS A 537 13.79 -15.14 -16.73
N PRO A 538 14.25 -15.95 -17.69
CA PRO A 538 15.55 -16.66 -17.65
C PRO A 538 16.74 -15.70 -17.69
N LEU A 539 17.79 -16.03 -16.97
CA LEU A 539 19.05 -15.28 -16.99
C LEU A 539 19.77 -15.52 -18.33
N ASP A 540 20.48 -14.50 -18.84
CA ASP A 540 21.38 -14.69 -19.99
C ASP A 540 22.67 -15.41 -19.53
N GLU A 541 22.59 -16.73 -19.41
CA GLU A 541 23.69 -17.56 -18.95
C GLU A 541 24.93 -17.41 -19.84
N LYS A 542 24.74 -17.34 -21.16
CA LYS A 542 25.83 -17.17 -22.12
C LYS A 542 26.59 -15.87 -21.89
N MET A 543 25.86 -14.77 -21.69
CA MET A 543 26.47 -13.47 -21.39
C MET A 543 27.23 -13.53 -20.07
N VAL A 544 26.61 -14.04 -19.00
CA VAL A 544 27.22 -14.12 -17.66
C VAL A 544 28.51 -14.96 -17.71
N LEU A 545 28.47 -16.14 -18.31
CA LEU A 545 29.67 -17.02 -18.43
C LEU A 545 30.76 -16.40 -19.30
N SER A 546 30.39 -15.75 -20.40
CA SER A 546 31.34 -15.02 -21.25
C SER A 546 32.00 -13.85 -20.51
N ILE A 547 31.24 -13.09 -19.71
CA ILE A 547 31.78 -12.03 -18.86
C ILE A 547 32.72 -12.62 -17.80
N ALA A 548 32.32 -13.69 -17.13
CA ALA A 548 33.10 -14.32 -16.08
C ALA A 548 34.46 -14.87 -16.58
N SER A 549 34.50 -15.38 -17.81
CA SER A 549 35.75 -15.89 -18.41
C SER A 549 36.74 -14.78 -18.80
N ARG A 550 36.28 -13.55 -19.02
CA ARG A 550 37.12 -12.45 -19.54
C ARG A 550 37.43 -11.38 -18.49
N HIS A 551 36.72 -11.38 -17.36
CA HIS A 551 36.88 -10.34 -16.35
C HIS A 551 37.47 -10.88 -15.06
N ARG A 552 38.14 -10.02 -14.32
CA ARG A 552 38.82 -10.34 -13.06
C ARG A 552 37.90 -10.31 -11.85
N ALA A 553 36.80 -9.59 -11.96
CA ALA A 553 35.80 -9.41 -10.90
C ALA A 553 34.48 -9.00 -11.50
N ILE A 554 33.40 -9.39 -10.83
CA ILE A 554 32.01 -9.07 -11.24
C ILE A 554 31.30 -8.40 -10.08
N ILE A 555 30.48 -7.40 -10.39
CA ILE A 555 29.54 -6.77 -9.45
C ILE A 555 28.14 -6.92 -10.03
N THR A 556 27.17 -7.32 -9.21
CA THR A 556 25.75 -7.24 -9.57
C THR A 556 25.12 -6.07 -8.86
N ILE A 557 24.23 -5.34 -9.55
CA ILE A 557 23.50 -4.18 -8.99
C ILE A 557 22.00 -4.36 -9.27
N GLU A 558 21.20 -4.31 -8.19
CA GLU A 558 19.75 -4.44 -8.27
C GLU A 558 19.02 -3.59 -7.21
N GLU A 559 17.83 -3.10 -7.50
CA GLU A 559 16.96 -2.42 -6.52
C GLU A 559 15.97 -3.42 -5.92
N ASN A 560 16.52 -4.39 -5.20
CA ASN A 560 15.82 -5.48 -4.50
C ASN A 560 16.69 -5.94 -3.33
N ALA A 561 16.13 -6.68 -2.37
CA ALA A 561 16.92 -7.31 -1.32
C ALA A 561 18.05 -8.18 -1.94
N ILE A 562 19.26 -8.07 -1.40
CA ILE A 562 20.42 -8.85 -1.87
C ILE A 562 20.13 -10.36 -1.77
N SER A 563 19.53 -10.77 -0.64
CA SER A 563 19.22 -12.18 -0.37
C SER A 563 18.17 -12.71 -1.35
N GLY A 564 18.54 -13.71 -2.13
CA GLY A 564 17.68 -14.37 -3.11
C GLY A 564 17.35 -13.53 -4.35
N GLY A 565 17.91 -12.33 -4.50
CA GLY A 565 17.67 -11.43 -5.62
C GLY A 565 18.30 -11.88 -6.93
N ALA A 566 18.33 -11.00 -7.92
CA ALA A 566 18.86 -11.27 -9.25
C ALA A 566 20.38 -11.59 -9.21
N GLY A 567 21.13 -10.86 -8.38
CA GLY A 567 22.54 -11.12 -8.16
C GLY A 567 22.83 -12.52 -7.61
N SER A 568 21.97 -13.01 -6.70
CA SER A 568 22.06 -14.39 -6.20
C SER A 568 21.99 -15.40 -7.34
N GLY A 569 21.13 -15.18 -8.36
CA GLY A 569 21.05 -16.04 -9.55
C GLY A 569 22.33 -16.06 -10.38
N VAL A 570 23.01 -14.92 -10.48
CA VAL A 570 24.35 -14.87 -11.10
C VAL A 570 25.35 -15.70 -10.31
N GLY A 571 25.38 -15.58 -8.98
CA GLY A 571 26.25 -16.38 -8.12
C GLY A 571 26.00 -17.90 -8.22
N GLU A 572 24.72 -18.31 -8.22
CA GLU A 572 24.30 -19.69 -8.42
C GLU A 572 24.80 -20.28 -9.75
N LEU A 573 24.65 -19.53 -10.85
CA LEU A 573 25.11 -19.92 -12.17
C LEU A 573 26.63 -20.07 -12.20
N LEU A 574 27.40 -19.12 -11.67
CA LEU A 574 28.85 -19.18 -11.63
C LEU A 574 29.35 -20.38 -10.81
N THR A 575 28.72 -20.64 -9.67
CA THR A 575 29.01 -21.79 -8.82
C THR A 575 28.72 -23.10 -9.53
N ALA A 576 27.59 -23.23 -10.19
CA ALA A 576 27.23 -24.42 -10.96
C ALA A 576 28.17 -24.67 -12.15
N ALA A 577 28.68 -23.59 -12.75
CA ALA A 577 29.68 -23.66 -13.82
C ALA A 577 31.14 -23.91 -13.33
N GLY A 578 31.38 -23.98 -12.02
CA GLY A 578 32.70 -24.15 -11.44
C GLY A 578 33.64 -22.95 -11.60
N LEU A 579 33.09 -21.76 -11.88
CA LEU A 579 33.86 -20.54 -12.10
C LEU A 579 34.07 -19.79 -10.77
N GLN A 580 35.33 -19.53 -10.43
CA GLN A 580 35.74 -18.80 -9.23
C GLN A 580 36.14 -17.37 -9.61
N VAL A 581 35.17 -16.49 -9.75
CA VAL A 581 35.39 -15.06 -10.00
C VAL A 581 34.95 -14.27 -8.76
N PRO A 582 35.78 -13.36 -8.22
CA PRO A 582 35.32 -12.46 -7.16
C PRO A 582 34.04 -11.78 -7.54
N LEU A 583 33.00 -11.91 -6.68
CA LEU A 583 31.66 -11.46 -6.94
C LEU A 583 31.16 -10.60 -5.77
N LEU A 584 30.66 -9.40 -6.06
CA LEU A 584 29.97 -8.53 -5.10
C LEU A 584 28.51 -8.36 -5.53
N HIS A 585 27.59 -8.55 -4.59
CA HIS A 585 26.20 -8.19 -4.79
C HIS A 585 25.90 -6.84 -4.11
N ILE A 586 25.35 -5.90 -4.86
CA ILE A 586 24.86 -4.61 -4.36
C ILE A 586 23.35 -4.54 -4.57
N GLY A 587 22.63 -4.34 -3.49
CA GLY A 587 21.17 -4.26 -3.45
C GLY A 587 20.69 -3.69 -2.11
N ILE A 588 19.41 -3.82 -1.83
CA ILE A 588 18.82 -3.39 -0.55
C ILE A 588 19.38 -4.29 0.56
N PRO A 589 20.02 -3.69 1.60
CA PRO A 589 20.60 -4.45 2.71
C PRO A 589 19.52 -5.13 3.56
N ASP A 590 19.93 -6.11 4.38
CA ASP A 590 19.05 -6.88 5.28
C ASP A 590 18.53 -6.01 6.45
N ARG A 591 17.73 -5.00 6.11
CA ARG A 591 17.00 -4.14 7.05
C ARG A 591 15.83 -3.47 6.32
N PHE A 592 14.77 -3.13 7.06
CA PHE A 592 13.70 -2.29 6.54
C PHE A 592 14.19 -0.86 6.32
N ILE A 593 13.83 -0.29 5.16
CA ILE A 593 14.17 1.11 4.83
C ILE A 593 12.97 1.99 5.20
N GLU A 594 13.22 2.90 6.13
CA GLU A 594 12.23 3.84 6.65
C GLU A 594 11.76 4.85 5.59
N HIS A 595 10.66 5.55 5.89
CA HIS A 595 10.05 6.55 5.02
C HIS A 595 10.97 7.78 4.79
N GLY A 596 10.75 8.45 3.67
CA GLY A 596 11.48 9.64 3.23
C GLY A 596 11.15 9.91 1.76
N THR A 597 11.92 10.74 1.08
CA THR A 597 11.87 10.80 -0.39
C THR A 597 12.47 9.52 -0.98
N ARG A 598 12.16 9.20 -2.24
CA ARG A 598 12.79 8.05 -2.91
C ARG A 598 14.32 8.17 -2.89
N ASP A 599 14.84 9.35 -3.17
CA ASP A 599 16.29 9.61 -3.17
C ASP A 599 16.91 9.40 -1.78
N THR A 600 16.25 9.85 -0.71
CA THR A 600 16.69 9.61 0.66
C THR A 600 16.68 8.10 0.98
N CYS A 601 15.66 7.37 0.55
CA CYS A 601 15.60 5.92 0.74
C CYS A 601 16.73 5.20 -0.01
N LEU A 602 17.02 5.61 -1.26
CA LEU A 602 18.15 5.09 -2.03
C LEU A 602 19.49 5.38 -1.32
N ALA A 603 19.70 6.61 -0.86
CA ALA A 603 20.91 7.00 -0.13
C ALA A 603 21.10 6.17 1.17
N ARG A 604 20.02 5.98 1.93
CA ARG A 604 20.04 5.12 3.13
C ARG A 604 20.37 3.66 2.83
N ALA A 605 19.92 3.17 1.69
CA ALA A 605 20.25 1.82 1.24
C ALA A 605 21.66 1.74 0.60
N GLY A 606 22.33 2.88 0.36
CA GLY A 606 23.59 2.95 -0.38
C GLY A 606 23.42 2.69 -1.89
N LEU A 607 22.22 2.90 -2.42
CA LEU A 607 21.85 2.67 -3.82
C LEU A 607 21.71 3.95 -4.66
N ASP A 608 21.93 5.12 -4.07
CA ASP A 608 22.14 6.34 -4.82
C ASP A 608 23.51 6.32 -5.55
N LEU A 609 23.72 7.21 -6.49
CA LEU A 609 24.95 7.22 -7.29
C LEU A 609 26.22 7.31 -6.43
N ALA A 610 26.18 8.12 -5.36
CA ALA A 610 27.32 8.27 -4.45
C ALA A 610 27.61 7.00 -3.65
N GLY A 611 26.58 6.40 -3.06
CA GLY A 611 26.66 5.15 -2.30
C GLY A 611 27.11 3.98 -3.15
N LEU A 612 26.54 3.83 -4.36
CA LEU A 612 26.96 2.82 -5.34
C LEU A 612 28.43 3.00 -5.74
N THR A 613 28.84 4.24 -6.05
CA THR A 613 30.22 4.54 -6.44
C THR A 613 31.20 4.17 -5.32
N ALA A 614 30.89 4.56 -4.08
CA ALA A 614 31.75 4.28 -2.94
C ALA A 614 31.91 2.76 -2.70
N GLN A 615 30.83 1.98 -2.75
CA GLN A 615 30.87 0.53 -2.56
C GLN A 615 31.67 -0.14 -3.67
N VAL A 616 31.46 0.23 -4.93
CA VAL A 616 32.15 -0.33 -6.08
C VAL A 616 33.65 -0.02 -6.01
N GLU A 617 34.03 1.24 -5.79
CA GLU A 617 35.44 1.66 -5.73
C GLU A 617 36.19 1.01 -4.56
N GLN A 618 35.59 1.02 -3.38
CA GLN A 618 36.19 0.39 -2.19
C GLN A 618 36.45 -1.10 -2.42
N TRP A 619 35.45 -1.82 -2.89
CA TRP A 619 35.60 -3.25 -3.14
C TRP A 619 36.58 -3.54 -4.27
N TRP A 620 36.54 -2.81 -5.37
CA TRP A 620 37.45 -2.96 -6.50
C TRP A 620 38.92 -2.70 -6.12
N ALA A 621 39.16 -1.67 -5.30
CA ALA A 621 40.48 -1.37 -4.76
C ALA A 621 41.04 -2.54 -3.94
N LEU A 622 40.23 -3.18 -3.08
CA LEU A 622 40.61 -4.35 -2.28
C LEU A 622 41.00 -5.54 -3.18
N GLN A 623 40.17 -5.83 -4.21
CA GLN A 623 40.49 -6.92 -5.16
C GLN A 623 41.81 -6.66 -5.92
N SER A 624 42.07 -5.40 -6.29
CA SER A 624 43.28 -5.01 -6.99
C SER A 624 44.53 -5.10 -6.11
N GLN A 625 44.45 -4.80 -4.82
CA GLN A 625 45.54 -4.91 -3.84
C GLN A 625 45.86 -6.37 -3.50
N ALA A 626 44.82 -7.20 -3.28
CA ALA A 626 44.98 -8.61 -2.98
C ALA A 626 45.82 -9.33 -4.08
N ARG A 627 45.55 -9.02 -5.35
CA ARG A 627 46.34 -9.58 -6.48
C ARG A 627 47.77 -9.07 -6.56
N LYS A 628 48.03 -7.79 -6.25
CA LYS A 628 49.41 -7.29 -6.23
C LYS A 628 50.26 -8.04 -5.18
N ARG A 629 49.67 -8.35 -4.04
CA ARG A 629 50.33 -9.13 -2.96
C ARG A 629 50.59 -10.57 -3.39
N SER A 630 49.62 -11.24 -4.02
CA SER A 630 49.83 -12.62 -4.50
C SER A 630 50.85 -12.69 -5.65
N ALA A 631 50.93 -11.69 -6.52
CA ALA A 631 51.93 -11.62 -7.59
C ALA A 631 53.33 -11.23 -7.09
N SER A 632 53.48 -10.61 -5.90
CA SER A 632 54.78 -10.30 -5.31
C SER A 632 55.29 -11.37 -4.36
N SER A 633 54.48 -12.37 -4.02
CA SER A 633 54.84 -13.51 -3.14
C SER A 633 55.04 -14.82 -3.88
N GLY A 634 54.87 -14.86 -5.20
CA GLY A 634 55.22 -15.99 -6.10
C GLY A 634 56.34 -15.61 -7.06
#